data_aba888b5c2e7b9b6e795064b3507fa05
#
_entry.id   aba888b5c2e7b9b6e795064b3507fa05
#
_cell.length_a   1.000
_cell.length_b   1.000
_cell.length_c   1.000
_cell.angle_alpha   90.00
_cell.angle_beta   90.00
_cell.angle_gamma   90.00
#
_symmetry.space_group_name_H-M   'P 1'
#
loop_
_entity.id
_entity.type
_entity.pdbx_description
1 polymer ?
#
loop_
_entity_poly.entity_id
_entity_poly.type
_entity_poly.pdbx_seq_one_letter_code
_entity_poly.pdbx_strand_id
1 'polypeptide(L)'
;MATLAATLATSFVNGPVATAAPTSTTGQPGAADRAASVSSDAGSRERAFAAASAEFGVPQAVLEAVSYAQTRWDFHPGHSTTGGYGPMHLVDAALASPSEARGLGGPAMTAGQPMPAVDTLGRAAVLLGVSKDALRTDETANIRGGAALLAADQRRLGHPTGVKTDPGVWFAAVAAASGTIEADAAESFADDAFSVLATGAARQTVDGKSVSLLPTRAAPQRSQITGLRLAKKAKNGPLDCPKSLDCDWIPAPYEQTGPDPGDYGNHDIARRPRAPKLTNIVIHNTEASYDTTLGLVTDPTYLAWNYTLRSSDGHVAQHLAPQDIGWHAGNWYINMHSIGVEHEGYAATGALWFSEPMYRSSARLVKYLAKKYDIPLDRQHIFGHDQVPGVAPANVAGMHWDPGPYWNWEHYFDLLGASQRHTSKADKRATDLVRILPRYDRNKPLVTGCETVSSPCASLGTNFVYLRTDASATAPLVNDVGIKPDGSPATTGVSDIGARAQSGLEFAVAERRGDWTAIWFNGVKAWFFNPRSDPTALPVKGRYVVPKAGLESVPVYGRAYPEASAYPATIPAEALAPLQYTFAPGQRYAVADLTVPTDYYRAKTFSTATPGDHVDIVGTDRYYQISLGHRFAFVRAADVDVVRGR
;
A
#
# COMPACT_ATOMS: atom_id res chain seq x y z
N MET A 1 -1.77 1.93 -32.74
CA MET A 1 -1.47 2.15 -31.32
C MET A 1 -0.10 2.78 -31.22
N ALA A 2 -0.04 4.09 -30.99
CA ALA A 2 1.22 4.80 -30.79
C ALA A 2 1.64 4.64 -29.33
N THR A 3 2.76 3.98 -29.11
CA THR A 3 3.44 3.89 -27.83
C THR A 3 4.08 5.25 -27.52
N LEU A 4 3.48 6.04 -26.66
CA LEU A 4 4.15 7.21 -26.09
C LEU A 4 5.01 6.72 -24.90
N ALA A 5 6.29 6.45 -25.19
CA ALA A 5 7.30 6.28 -24.17
C ALA A 5 7.84 7.68 -23.81
N ALA A 6 7.47 8.20 -22.66
CA ALA A 6 8.09 9.40 -22.10
C ALA A 6 9.45 9.03 -21.50
N THR A 7 10.53 9.35 -22.19
CA THR A 7 11.90 9.26 -21.70
C THR A 7 12.24 10.53 -20.90
N LEU A 8 12.36 10.41 -19.59
CA LEU A 8 12.97 11.45 -18.74
C LEU A 8 14.49 11.25 -18.70
N ALA A 9 15.22 12.13 -19.36
CA ALA A 9 16.67 12.24 -19.25
C ALA A 9 17.03 13.26 -18.16
N THR A 10 17.62 12.79 -17.06
CA THR A 10 18.19 13.66 -16.01
C THR A 10 19.69 13.86 -16.26
N SER A 11 20.08 15.10 -16.49
CA SER A 11 21.48 15.51 -16.60
C SER A 11 22.05 15.81 -15.21
N PHE A 12 23.13 15.14 -14.83
CA PHE A 12 23.87 15.40 -13.59
C PHE A 12 25.11 16.27 -13.85
N VAL A 13 25.28 17.30 -13.03
CA VAL A 13 26.48 18.14 -12.96
C VAL A 13 27.31 17.70 -11.76
N ASN A 14 28.55 17.30 -12.01
CA ASN A 14 29.53 16.92 -10.99
C ASN A 14 30.27 18.15 -10.42
N GLY A 15 30.31 18.29 -9.09
CA GLY A 15 31.18 19.20 -8.36
C GLY A 15 32.04 18.43 -7.34
N PRO A 16 33.26 18.89 -7.00
CA PRO A 16 34.26 18.08 -6.32
C PRO A 16 34.06 17.94 -4.80
N VAL A 17 34.42 16.75 -4.31
CA VAL A 17 34.37 16.33 -2.90
C VAL A 17 35.64 16.79 -2.17
N ALA A 18 35.48 17.43 -1.01
CA ALA A 18 36.56 17.68 -0.06
C ALA A 18 36.57 16.60 1.03
N THR A 19 37.73 15.99 1.22
CA THR A 19 38.01 14.98 2.24
C THR A 19 38.33 15.60 3.60
N ALA A 20 37.66 15.17 4.68
CA ALA A 20 38.05 15.42 6.06
C ALA A 20 38.30 14.09 6.79
N ALA A 21 39.41 14.03 7.54
CA ALA A 21 39.92 12.87 8.26
C ALA A 21 39.22 12.67 9.63
N PRO A 22 39.23 11.46 10.21
CA PRO A 22 38.48 11.14 11.42
C PRO A 22 39.27 11.42 12.71
N THR A 23 38.59 11.90 13.74
CA THR A 23 39.10 11.94 15.11
C THR A 23 38.32 10.99 16.01
N SER A 24 39.05 10.39 16.89
CA SER A 24 38.91 9.24 17.78
C SER A 24 37.80 9.25 18.83
N THR A 25 37.26 8.06 19.06
CA THR A 25 36.93 7.34 20.32
C THR A 25 36.24 8.03 21.49
N THR A 26 35.02 7.59 21.77
CA THR A 26 34.51 7.46 23.15
C THR A 26 33.75 6.12 23.28
N GLY A 27 33.94 5.45 24.45
CA GLY A 27 33.58 4.06 24.69
C GLY A 27 32.08 3.75 24.59
N GLN A 28 31.79 2.56 24.10
CA GLN A 28 30.44 1.97 24.11
C GLN A 28 30.03 1.54 25.53
N PRO A 29 28.80 1.85 25.97
CA PRO A 29 28.23 1.27 27.19
C PRO A 29 28.04 -0.24 27.05
N GLY A 30 28.25 -0.98 28.12
CA GLY A 30 28.18 -2.44 28.16
C GLY A 30 26.77 -2.97 27.90
N ALA A 31 26.67 -4.23 27.46
CA ALA A 31 25.43 -4.92 27.10
C ALA A 31 24.40 -4.98 28.27
N ALA A 32 24.85 -4.91 29.52
CA ALA A 32 23.98 -4.88 30.70
C ALA A 32 23.23 -3.56 30.86
N ASP A 33 23.89 -2.42 30.56
CA ASP A 33 23.26 -1.09 30.65
C ASP A 33 22.24 -0.88 29.52
N ARG A 34 22.45 -1.50 28.34
CA ARG A 34 21.47 -1.51 27.25
C ARG A 34 20.22 -2.34 27.58
N ALA A 35 20.38 -3.48 28.24
CA ALA A 35 19.24 -4.33 28.65
C ALA A 35 18.38 -3.66 29.73
N ALA A 36 18.99 -2.95 30.68
CA ALA A 36 18.28 -2.23 31.73
C ALA A 36 17.54 -0.98 31.20
N SER A 37 18.12 -0.24 30.23
CA SER A 37 17.47 0.91 29.60
C SER A 37 16.31 0.49 28.70
N VAL A 38 16.41 -0.65 27.99
CA VAL A 38 15.33 -1.19 27.15
C VAL A 38 14.13 -1.66 27.99
N SER A 39 14.36 -2.23 29.18
CA SER A 39 13.26 -2.71 30.04
C SER A 39 12.51 -1.58 30.77
N SER A 40 13.16 -0.43 31.03
CA SER A 40 12.51 0.72 31.68
C SER A 40 11.68 1.57 30.74
N ASP A 41 11.97 1.52 29.43
CA ASP A 41 11.30 2.33 28.41
C ASP A 41 10.10 1.62 27.76
N ALA A 42 10.05 0.29 27.83
CA ALA A 42 9.02 -0.52 27.15
C ALA A 42 7.56 -0.13 27.50
N GLY A 43 7.30 0.34 28.71
CA GLY A 43 5.96 0.79 29.17
C GLY A 43 5.83 2.31 29.31
N SER A 44 6.75 3.11 28.79
CA SER A 44 6.74 4.56 28.99
C SER A 44 5.53 5.23 28.34
N ARG A 45 5.13 4.79 27.16
CA ARG A 45 3.97 5.32 26.43
C ARG A 45 2.65 4.99 27.10
N GLU A 46 2.46 3.80 27.64
CA GLU A 46 1.27 3.44 28.43
C GLU A 46 1.17 4.32 29.69
N ARG A 47 2.30 4.58 30.38
CA ARG A 47 2.31 5.49 31.53
C ARG A 47 1.96 6.93 31.13
N ALA A 48 2.41 7.40 29.95
CA ALA A 48 2.05 8.72 29.44
C ALA A 48 0.54 8.82 29.15
N PHE A 49 -0.06 7.80 28.53
CA PHE A 49 -1.52 7.74 28.33
C PHE A 49 -2.28 7.74 29.66
N ALA A 50 -1.87 6.94 30.64
CA ALA A 50 -2.49 6.89 31.95
C ALA A 50 -2.42 8.24 32.67
N ALA A 51 -1.27 8.91 32.66
CA ALA A 51 -1.07 10.22 33.28
C ALA A 51 -1.94 11.31 32.59
N ALA A 52 -1.94 11.38 31.25
CA ALA A 52 -2.76 12.31 30.51
C ALA A 52 -4.27 12.07 30.71
N SER A 53 -4.69 10.80 30.76
CA SER A 53 -6.05 10.40 31.10
C SER A 53 -6.48 10.98 32.44
N ALA A 54 -5.66 10.79 33.50
CA ALA A 54 -5.93 11.29 34.85
C ALA A 54 -5.96 12.83 34.90
N GLU A 55 -5.02 13.51 34.22
CA GLU A 55 -4.88 14.96 34.22
C GLU A 55 -6.08 15.66 33.55
N PHE A 56 -6.57 15.16 32.42
CA PHE A 56 -7.62 15.81 31.65
C PHE A 56 -9.01 15.22 31.81
N GLY A 57 -9.12 14.11 32.58
CA GLY A 57 -10.40 13.43 32.79
C GLY A 57 -10.96 12.79 31.51
N VAL A 58 -10.10 12.19 30.70
CA VAL A 58 -10.47 11.40 29.52
C VAL A 58 -10.31 9.92 29.86
N PRO A 59 -11.28 9.03 29.59
CA PRO A 59 -11.05 7.59 29.78
C PRO A 59 -9.81 7.14 29.00
N GLN A 60 -8.87 6.46 29.67
CA GLN A 60 -7.60 6.04 29.06
C GLN A 60 -7.84 5.24 27.77
N ALA A 61 -8.81 4.32 27.81
CA ALA A 61 -9.14 3.49 26.66
C ALA A 61 -9.63 4.32 25.44
N VAL A 62 -10.33 5.44 25.65
CA VAL A 62 -10.72 6.36 24.59
C VAL A 62 -9.51 7.06 24.00
N LEU A 63 -8.62 7.58 24.85
CA LEU A 63 -7.40 8.26 24.42
C LEU A 63 -6.48 7.32 23.61
N GLU A 64 -6.29 6.09 24.07
CA GLU A 64 -5.52 5.06 23.38
C GLU A 64 -6.15 4.65 22.06
N ALA A 65 -7.48 4.51 22.01
CA ALA A 65 -8.21 4.16 20.77
C ALA A 65 -8.09 5.26 19.71
N VAL A 66 -8.19 6.53 20.09
CA VAL A 66 -7.98 7.68 19.18
C VAL A 66 -6.55 7.69 18.64
N SER A 67 -5.55 7.53 19.50
CA SER A 67 -4.15 7.47 19.08
C SER A 67 -3.88 6.30 18.13
N TYR A 68 -4.48 5.14 18.42
CA TYR A 68 -4.37 3.99 17.51
C TYR A 68 -5.02 4.26 16.15
N ALA A 69 -6.19 4.85 16.12
CA ALA A 69 -6.90 5.16 14.87
C ALA A 69 -6.20 6.23 14.03
N GLN A 70 -5.31 7.02 14.63
CA GLN A 70 -4.51 8.03 13.93
C GLN A 70 -3.15 7.52 13.46
N THR A 71 -2.40 6.83 14.33
CA THR A 71 -0.99 6.51 14.13
C THR A 71 -0.61 5.08 14.52
N ARG A 72 -1.54 4.27 15.00
CA ARG A 72 -1.25 2.98 15.68
C ARG A 72 -0.28 3.13 16.83
N TRP A 73 -0.36 4.26 17.55
CA TRP A 73 0.53 4.66 18.65
C TRP A 73 1.98 4.95 18.25
N ASP A 74 2.32 5.02 16.98
CA ASP A 74 3.68 5.26 16.53
C ASP A 74 4.12 6.71 16.79
N PHE A 75 5.38 6.88 17.10
CA PHE A 75 6.06 8.17 17.16
C PHE A 75 7.14 8.17 16.08
N HIS A 76 6.87 8.87 14.97
CA HIS A 76 7.83 9.05 13.89
C HIS A 76 8.64 10.34 14.10
N PRO A 77 9.93 10.38 13.71
CA PRO A 77 10.67 11.63 13.66
C PRO A 77 10.07 12.55 12.58
N GLY A 78 9.87 13.83 12.94
CA GLY A 78 9.27 14.82 12.03
C GLY A 78 7.74 14.74 11.98
N HIS A 79 7.15 15.29 10.94
CA HIS A 79 5.72 15.34 10.73
C HIS A 79 5.28 14.41 9.58
N SER A 80 4.03 13.99 9.62
CA SER A 80 3.38 13.39 8.44
C SER A 80 3.22 14.45 7.34
N THR A 81 2.94 14.02 6.15
CA THR A 81 2.69 14.93 5.01
C THR A 81 1.45 15.78 5.19
N THR A 82 0.54 15.36 6.06
CA THR A 82 -0.61 16.16 6.49
C THR A 82 -0.28 17.09 7.68
N GLY A 83 1.00 17.25 8.02
CA GLY A 83 1.47 18.14 9.08
C GLY A 83 1.27 17.62 10.50
N GLY A 84 0.94 16.33 10.67
CA GLY A 84 0.67 15.72 11.99
C GLY A 84 1.94 15.24 12.68
N TYR A 85 2.02 15.42 14.01
CA TYR A 85 3.15 15.03 14.85
C TYR A 85 2.74 14.06 15.95
N GLY A 86 3.62 13.13 16.22
CA GLY A 86 3.56 12.23 17.40
C GLY A 86 2.38 11.28 17.44
N PRO A 87 2.21 10.52 18.52
CA PRO A 87 1.18 9.49 18.65
C PRO A 87 -0.25 10.00 18.51
N MET A 88 -0.50 11.27 18.83
CA MET A 88 -1.82 11.90 18.71
C MET A 88 -2.01 12.66 17.40
N HIS A 89 -1.07 12.54 16.45
CA HIS A 89 -1.13 13.18 15.14
C HIS A 89 -1.58 14.66 15.19
N LEU A 90 -0.95 15.45 16.09
CA LEU A 90 -1.29 16.85 16.25
C LEU A 90 -0.85 17.65 15.03
N VAL A 91 -1.80 18.14 14.24
CA VAL A 91 -1.57 18.78 12.94
C VAL A 91 -1.16 20.24 13.11
N ASP A 92 -0.03 20.61 12.49
CA ASP A 92 0.34 21.99 12.25
C ASP A 92 -0.21 22.43 10.88
N ALA A 93 -1.26 23.25 10.89
CA ALA A 93 -1.91 23.70 9.66
C ALA A 93 -0.98 24.44 8.69
N ALA A 94 0.11 25.04 9.18
CA ALA A 94 1.10 25.71 8.33
C ALA A 94 1.91 24.73 7.47
N LEU A 95 1.97 23.45 7.86
CA LEU A 95 2.71 22.40 7.15
C LEU A 95 1.77 21.47 6.36
N ALA A 96 0.47 21.53 6.61
CA ALA A 96 -0.55 20.79 5.89
C ALA A 96 -0.92 21.42 4.54
N SER A 97 -0.21 22.46 4.12
CA SER A 97 -0.39 23.07 2.79
C SER A 97 0.12 22.14 1.70
N PRO A 98 -0.52 22.08 0.52
CA PRO A 98 -0.09 21.24 -0.57
C PRO A 98 1.36 21.54 -0.91
N SER A 99 2.24 20.54 -0.79
CA SER A 99 3.61 20.70 -1.26
C SER A 99 3.56 20.86 -2.78
N GLU A 100 4.21 21.91 -3.28
CA GLU A 100 4.37 22.11 -4.72
C GLU A 100 4.90 20.82 -5.36
N ALA A 101 4.16 20.33 -6.36
CA ALA A 101 4.54 19.16 -7.12
C ALA A 101 5.93 19.42 -7.73
N ARG A 102 6.96 18.74 -7.25
CA ARG A 102 8.27 18.78 -7.87
C ARG A 102 8.24 17.95 -9.14
N GLY A 103 8.05 18.66 -10.24
CA GLY A 103 8.53 18.22 -11.54
C GLY A 103 7.62 17.37 -12.39
N LEU A 104 6.48 17.90 -12.83
CA LEU A 104 5.96 17.66 -14.17
C LEU A 104 5.46 18.99 -14.71
N GLY A 105 6.12 19.53 -15.76
CA GLY A 105 5.82 20.83 -16.36
C GLY A 105 4.49 20.83 -17.10
N GLY A 106 3.40 20.90 -16.36
CA GLY A 106 2.07 21.22 -16.86
C GLY A 106 1.65 22.62 -16.39
N PRO A 107 0.73 23.33 -17.08
CA PRO A 107 0.25 24.63 -16.67
C PRO A 107 -0.41 24.54 -15.29
N ALA A 108 -0.12 25.50 -14.42
CA ALA A 108 -0.73 25.60 -13.10
C ALA A 108 -2.27 25.64 -13.23
N MET A 109 -2.91 24.54 -12.85
CA MET A 109 -4.36 24.49 -12.71
C MET A 109 -4.75 25.36 -11.51
N THR A 110 -5.77 26.20 -11.65
CA THR A 110 -6.42 26.89 -10.55
C THR A 110 -7.13 25.86 -9.67
N ALA A 111 -6.36 25.25 -8.76
CA ALA A 111 -6.87 24.34 -7.75
C ALA A 111 -7.98 25.06 -6.95
N GLY A 112 -9.08 24.35 -6.71
CA GLY A 112 -10.05 24.77 -5.70
C GLY A 112 -9.30 25.08 -4.40
N GLN A 113 -9.72 26.09 -3.65
CA GLN A 113 -9.05 26.50 -2.41
C GLN A 113 -8.83 25.28 -1.52
N PRO A 114 -7.57 24.97 -1.11
CA PRO A 114 -7.32 23.86 -0.22
C PRO A 114 -8.19 23.99 1.03
N MET A 115 -8.80 22.89 1.47
CA MET A 115 -9.58 22.90 2.71
C MET A 115 -8.64 23.30 3.86
N PRO A 116 -9.01 24.28 4.71
CA PRO A 116 -8.16 24.69 5.81
C PRO A 116 -7.98 23.52 6.78
N ALA A 117 -6.75 23.01 6.88
CA ALA A 117 -6.42 22.01 7.88
C ALA A 117 -6.67 22.60 9.29
N VAL A 118 -7.28 21.82 10.17
CA VAL A 118 -7.51 22.25 11.56
C VAL A 118 -6.18 22.24 12.31
N ASP A 119 -5.70 23.40 12.80
CA ASP A 119 -4.46 23.53 13.60
C ASP A 119 -4.63 22.92 15.00
N THR A 120 -4.65 21.57 15.07
CA THR A 120 -4.78 20.88 16.36
C THR A 120 -3.52 21.03 17.22
N LEU A 121 -2.33 21.17 16.60
CA LEU A 121 -1.08 21.44 17.30
C LEU A 121 -1.11 22.80 18.00
N GLY A 122 -1.54 23.85 17.30
CA GLY A 122 -1.66 25.19 17.89
C GLY A 122 -2.71 25.25 18.98
N ARG A 123 -3.88 24.61 18.78
CA ARG A 123 -4.92 24.50 19.82
C ARG A 123 -4.40 23.78 21.07
N ALA A 124 -3.70 22.67 20.92
CA ALA A 124 -3.10 21.93 22.04
C ALA A 124 -2.04 22.77 22.77
N ALA A 125 -1.19 23.50 22.03
CA ALA A 125 -0.19 24.39 22.60
C ALA A 125 -0.83 25.47 23.50
N VAL A 126 -1.91 26.07 23.05
CA VAL A 126 -2.67 27.07 23.83
C VAL A 126 -3.29 26.43 25.07
N LEU A 127 -3.95 25.27 24.94
CA LEU A 127 -4.60 24.59 26.07
C LEU A 127 -3.62 24.18 27.17
N LEU A 128 -2.40 23.81 26.80
CA LEU A 128 -1.36 23.36 27.74
C LEU A 128 -0.44 24.48 28.22
N GLY A 129 -0.44 25.65 27.56
CA GLY A 129 0.52 26.72 27.83
C GLY A 129 1.98 26.34 27.49
N VAL A 130 2.19 25.51 26.45
CA VAL A 130 3.51 25.03 26.01
C VAL A 130 3.81 25.47 24.57
N SER A 131 5.07 25.40 24.15
CA SER A 131 5.44 25.68 22.76
C SER A 131 4.96 24.58 21.80
N LYS A 132 4.72 24.92 20.52
CA LYS A 132 4.48 23.93 19.46
C LYS A 132 5.65 22.92 19.35
N ASP A 133 6.90 23.37 19.56
CA ASP A 133 8.07 22.50 19.47
C ASP A 133 8.10 21.44 20.57
N ALA A 134 7.64 21.74 21.77
CA ALA A 134 7.48 20.73 22.83
C ALA A 134 6.50 19.63 22.39
N LEU A 135 5.40 19.99 21.76
CA LEU A 135 4.41 19.03 21.24
C LEU A 135 4.90 18.21 20.03
N ARG A 136 5.86 18.74 19.26
CA ARG A 136 6.45 18.05 18.11
C ARG A 136 7.50 17.02 18.52
N THR A 137 8.26 17.29 19.58
CA THR A 137 9.47 16.54 19.92
C THR A 137 9.34 15.70 21.20
N ASP A 138 8.43 16.04 22.11
CA ASP A 138 8.20 15.31 23.34
C ASP A 138 6.90 14.49 23.23
N GLU A 139 7.04 13.18 23.31
CA GLU A 139 5.94 12.22 23.25
C GLU A 139 4.89 12.44 24.35
N THR A 140 5.34 12.69 25.59
CA THR A 140 4.45 12.92 26.73
C THR A 140 3.66 14.20 26.54
N ALA A 141 4.31 15.28 26.10
CA ALA A 141 3.62 16.54 25.77
C ALA A 141 2.60 16.34 24.63
N ASN A 142 2.95 15.57 23.60
CA ASN A 142 2.05 15.26 22.48
C ASN A 142 0.79 14.51 22.96
N ILE A 143 0.94 13.46 23.76
CA ILE A 143 -0.17 12.69 24.33
C ILE A 143 -1.05 13.58 25.24
N ARG A 144 -0.45 14.43 26.08
CA ARG A 144 -1.17 15.42 26.89
C ARG A 144 -1.95 16.40 26.01
N GLY A 145 -1.36 16.83 24.89
CA GLY A 145 -2.02 17.71 23.91
C GLY A 145 -3.29 17.09 23.33
N GLY A 146 -3.22 15.82 22.91
CA GLY A 146 -4.38 15.07 22.44
C GLY A 146 -5.47 14.90 23.50
N ALA A 147 -5.08 14.57 24.73
CA ALA A 147 -6.03 14.46 25.86
C ALA A 147 -6.69 15.79 26.19
N ALA A 148 -5.93 16.89 26.18
CA ALA A 148 -6.46 18.25 26.42
C ALA A 148 -7.50 18.64 25.34
N LEU A 149 -7.23 18.34 24.07
CA LEU A 149 -8.16 18.57 22.95
C LEU A 149 -9.44 17.77 23.11
N LEU A 150 -9.36 16.48 23.36
CA LEU A 150 -10.52 15.61 23.57
C LEU A 150 -11.39 16.13 24.73
N ALA A 151 -10.78 16.48 25.87
CA ALA A 151 -11.50 17.03 27.01
C ALA A 151 -12.12 18.40 26.72
N ALA A 152 -11.42 19.26 25.97
CA ALA A 152 -11.95 20.57 25.57
C ALA A 152 -13.15 20.44 24.64
N ASP A 153 -13.06 19.57 23.63
CA ASP A 153 -14.17 19.33 22.69
C ASP A 153 -15.35 18.64 23.37
N GLN A 154 -15.13 17.70 24.30
CA GLN A 154 -16.17 17.09 25.12
C GLN A 154 -16.95 18.14 25.94
N ARG A 155 -16.24 19.04 26.62
CA ARG A 155 -16.85 20.14 27.39
C ARG A 155 -17.60 21.13 26.49
N ARG A 156 -17.00 21.51 25.34
CA ARG A 156 -17.62 22.40 24.35
C ARG A 156 -18.95 21.85 23.81
N LEU A 157 -19.05 20.53 23.71
CA LEU A 157 -20.27 19.83 23.29
C LEU A 157 -21.29 19.66 24.42
N GLY A 158 -20.97 20.10 25.65
CA GLY A 158 -21.86 19.98 26.81
C GLY A 158 -21.91 18.58 27.42
N HIS A 159 -20.91 17.74 27.14
CA HIS A 159 -20.87 16.37 27.65
C HIS A 159 -19.93 16.24 28.86
N PRO A 160 -20.18 15.24 29.74
CA PRO A 160 -19.38 15.06 30.97
C PRO A 160 -17.95 14.61 30.62
N THR A 161 -16.98 15.08 31.41
CA THR A 161 -15.60 14.59 31.44
C THR A 161 -15.36 13.80 32.72
N GLY A 162 -14.36 12.92 32.69
CA GLY A 162 -13.94 12.11 33.86
C GLY A 162 -13.42 10.74 33.40
N VAL A 163 -12.37 10.23 34.05
CA VAL A 163 -11.74 8.95 33.68
C VAL A 163 -12.67 7.74 33.78
N LYS A 164 -13.77 7.86 34.54
CA LYS A 164 -14.79 6.81 34.72
C LYS A 164 -16.07 7.05 33.93
N THR A 165 -16.12 8.08 33.05
CA THR A 165 -17.28 8.31 32.21
C THR A 165 -17.41 7.19 31.18
N ASP A 166 -18.65 6.86 30.80
CA ASP A 166 -18.90 5.87 29.73
C ASP A 166 -18.16 6.29 28.45
N PRO A 167 -17.29 5.46 27.89
CA PRO A 167 -16.62 5.77 26.62
C PRO A 167 -17.60 6.15 25.50
N GLY A 168 -18.82 5.61 25.47
CA GLY A 168 -19.83 5.89 24.45
C GLY A 168 -20.23 7.35 24.32
N VAL A 169 -20.18 8.12 25.42
CA VAL A 169 -20.52 9.56 25.44
C VAL A 169 -19.41 10.44 24.84
N TRP A 170 -18.28 9.87 24.47
CA TRP A 170 -17.15 10.58 23.84
C TRP A 170 -17.20 10.56 22.31
N PHE A 171 -18.23 9.97 21.71
CA PHE A 171 -18.30 9.75 20.24
C PHE A 171 -18.04 11.03 19.45
N ALA A 172 -18.69 12.13 19.78
CA ALA A 172 -18.50 13.38 19.05
C ALA A 172 -17.12 14.02 19.29
N ALA A 173 -16.57 13.93 20.51
CA ALA A 173 -15.21 14.42 20.76
C ALA A 173 -14.16 13.58 20.01
N VAL A 174 -14.37 12.26 19.92
CA VAL A 174 -13.54 11.36 19.10
C VAL A 174 -13.68 11.72 17.62
N ALA A 175 -14.88 11.95 17.12
CA ALA A 175 -15.10 12.40 15.74
C ALA A 175 -14.35 13.72 15.44
N ALA A 176 -14.40 14.69 16.37
CA ALA A 176 -13.67 15.96 16.24
C ALA A 176 -12.14 15.79 16.21
N ALA A 177 -11.59 14.72 16.83
CA ALA A 177 -10.15 14.43 16.81
C ALA A 177 -9.64 14.04 15.41
N SER A 178 -10.51 13.66 14.47
CA SER A 178 -10.13 13.42 13.07
C SER A 178 -9.56 14.66 12.40
N GLY A 179 -9.96 15.87 12.85
CA GLY A 179 -9.57 17.12 12.23
C GLY A 179 -10.23 17.40 10.88
N THR A 180 -11.16 16.56 10.41
CA THR A 180 -11.93 16.80 9.19
C THR A 180 -13.14 17.71 9.45
N ILE A 181 -13.56 18.46 8.42
CA ILE A 181 -14.78 19.25 8.45
C ILE A 181 -15.99 18.51 7.84
N GLU A 182 -15.78 17.31 7.31
CA GLU A 182 -16.79 16.48 6.65
C GLU A 182 -17.42 15.49 7.64
N ALA A 183 -18.74 15.45 7.68
CA ALA A 183 -19.47 14.67 8.68
C ALA A 183 -19.24 13.17 8.52
N ASP A 184 -19.29 12.66 7.28
CA ASP A 184 -19.16 11.22 7.00
C ASP A 184 -17.73 10.73 7.30
N ALA A 185 -16.69 11.54 7.02
CA ALA A 185 -15.29 11.22 7.35
C ALA A 185 -15.06 11.22 8.87
N ALA A 186 -15.59 12.22 9.58
CA ALA A 186 -15.51 12.29 11.04
C ALA A 186 -16.22 11.12 11.73
N GLU A 187 -17.41 10.74 11.24
CA GLU A 187 -18.16 9.59 11.75
C GLU A 187 -17.39 8.29 11.49
N SER A 188 -16.83 8.14 10.30
CA SER A 188 -16.01 7.00 9.91
C SER A 188 -14.79 6.83 10.82
N PHE A 189 -14.06 7.91 11.11
CA PHE A 189 -12.95 7.92 12.04
C PHE A 189 -13.36 7.51 13.47
N ALA A 190 -14.47 8.07 13.96
CA ALA A 190 -14.99 7.74 15.28
C ALA A 190 -15.39 6.24 15.36
N ASP A 191 -16.07 5.72 14.34
CA ASP A 191 -16.41 4.30 14.27
C ASP A 191 -15.17 3.40 14.26
N ASP A 192 -14.08 3.82 13.60
CA ASP A 192 -12.80 3.10 13.63
C ASP A 192 -12.18 3.09 15.03
N ALA A 193 -12.14 4.23 15.72
CA ALA A 193 -11.64 4.32 17.08
C ALA A 193 -12.49 3.45 18.04
N PHE A 194 -13.81 3.48 17.89
CA PHE A 194 -14.70 2.64 18.69
C PHE A 194 -14.61 1.15 18.34
N SER A 195 -14.30 0.81 17.09
CA SER A 195 -14.00 -0.59 16.71
C SER A 195 -12.73 -1.09 17.40
N VAL A 196 -11.67 -0.27 17.44
CA VAL A 196 -10.43 -0.58 18.17
C VAL A 196 -10.70 -0.69 19.66
N LEU A 197 -11.49 0.22 20.23
CA LEU A 197 -11.92 0.17 21.63
C LEU A 197 -12.62 -1.16 21.96
N ALA A 198 -13.52 -1.60 21.10
CA ALA A 198 -14.30 -2.81 21.30
C ALA A 198 -13.48 -4.10 21.16
N THR A 199 -12.54 -4.13 20.22
CA THR A 199 -11.70 -5.32 19.94
C THR A 199 -10.43 -5.37 20.79
N GLY A 200 -9.97 -4.23 21.28
CA GLY A 200 -8.64 -4.07 21.84
C GLY A 200 -7.55 -4.13 20.77
N ALA A 201 -6.34 -3.79 21.16
CA ALA A 201 -5.16 -3.91 20.32
C ALA A 201 -3.91 -4.05 21.21
N ALA A 202 -2.88 -4.74 20.72
CA ALA A 202 -1.58 -4.81 21.37
C ALA A 202 -0.49 -4.92 20.32
N ARG A 203 0.52 -4.05 20.38
CA ARG A 203 1.66 -4.13 19.45
C ARG A 203 2.92 -3.48 20.04
N GLN A 204 4.03 -3.78 19.40
CA GLN A 204 5.26 -3.02 19.57
C GLN A 204 5.28 -1.93 18.47
N THR A 205 5.54 -0.70 18.88
CA THR A 205 5.62 0.46 17.98
C THR A 205 6.94 0.49 17.20
N VAL A 206 7.02 1.33 16.16
CA VAL A 206 8.23 1.43 15.33
C VAL A 206 9.48 1.87 16.11
N ASP A 207 9.32 2.58 17.22
CA ASP A 207 10.39 2.98 18.14
C ASP A 207 10.59 1.96 19.30
N GLY A 208 9.96 0.79 19.22
CA GLY A 208 10.21 -0.36 20.10
C GLY A 208 9.43 -0.38 21.40
N LYS A 209 8.47 0.55 21.62
CA LYS A 209 7.64 0.59 22.82
C LYS A 209 6.46 -0.36 22.70
N SER A 210 6.14 -1.06 23.79
CA SER A 210 4.94 -1.91 23.85
C SER A 210 3.75 -1.11 24.34
N VAL A 211 2.63 -1.19 23.63
CA VAL A 211 1.35 -0.56 24.01
C VAL A 211 0.24 -1.57 23.85
N SER A 212 -0.70 -1.56 24.79
CA SER A 212 -1.85 -2.47 24.79
C SER A 212 -3.12 -1.74 25.24
N LEU A 213 -4.18 -1.89 24.47
CA LEU A 213 -5.54 -1.48 24.78
C LEU A 213 -6.39 -2.73 24.99
N LEU A 214 -6.93 -2.90 26.20
CA LEU A 214 -7.84 -4.01 26.47
C LEU A 214 -9.21 -3.77 25.84
N PRO A 215 -9.89 -4.83 25.33
CA PRO A 215 -11.25 -4.72 24.83
C PRO A 215 -12.18 -4.05 25.85
N THR A 216 -12.83 -2.97 25.44
CA THR A 216 -13.73 -2.20 26.29
C THR A 216 -15.09 -2.06 25.61
N ARG A 217 -16.14 -2.51 26.29
CA ARG A 217 -17.51 -2.36 25.78
C ARG A 217 -17.96 -0.90 25.92
N ALA A 218 -18.43 -0.32 24.83
CA ALA A 218 -19.04 1.00 24.80
C ALA A 218 -20.16 1.02 23.76
N ALA A 219 -21.22 1.77 24.04
CA ALA A 219 -22.29 2.01 23.08
C ALA A 219 -22.10 3.43 22.46
N PRO A 220 -21.56 3.54 21.25
CA PRO A 220 -21.27 4.84 20.64
C PRO A 220 -22.54 5.70 20.50
N GLN A 221 -22.53 6.91 21.07
CA GLN A 221 -23.66 7.83 20.96
C GLN A 221 -23.56 8.67 19.67
N ARG A 222 -23.74 8.03 18.52
CA ARG A 222 -23.55 8.63 17.18
C ARG A 222 -24.35 9.90 16.96
N SER A 223 -25.55 10.04 17.53
CA SER A 223 -26.37 11.24 17.39
C SER A 223 -25.68 12.51 17.87
N GLN A 224 -24.67 12.41 18.74
CA GLN A 224 -23.90 13.55 19.24
C GLN A 224 -23.10 14.27 18.14
N ILE A 225 -22.79 13.60 17.01
CA ILE A 225 -22.00 14.18 15.91
C ILE A 225 -22.67 15.45 15.33
N THR A 226 -23.98 15.56 15.43
CA THR A 226 -24.72 16.75 14.99
C THR A 226 -24.28 18.03 15.72
N GLY A 227 -23.77 17.91 16.96
CA GLY A 227 -23.21 19.01 17.75
C GLY A 227 -21.94 19.62 17.15
N LEU A 228 -21.24 18.89 16.29
CA LEU A 228 -20.03 19.38 15.60
C LEU A 228 -20.35 20.32 14.44
N ARG A 229 -21.58 20.33 13.92
CA ARG A 229 -22.03 21.15 12.78
C ARG A 229 -21.15 20.99 11.54
N LEU A 230 -20.69 19.76 11.28
CA LEU A 230 -19.84 19.43 10.13
C LEU A 230 -20.63 19.51 8.83
N ALA A 231 -19.93 19.75 7.72
CA ALA A 231 -20.52 19.76 6.39
C ALA A 231 -21.04 18.36 6.01
N LYS A 232 -22.24 18.29 5.45
CA LYS A 232 -22.76 17.10 4.79
C LYS A 232 -22.75 17.34 3.30
N LYS A 233 -22.03 16.54 2.55
CA LYS A 233 -22.08 16.56 1.09
C LYS A 233 -23.23 15.70 0.59
N ALA A 234 -23.89 16.15 -0.48
CA ALA A 234 -24.81 15.31 -1.21
C ALA A 234 -24.02 14.28 -2.00
N LYS A 235 -24.31 12.98 -1.81
CA LYS A 235 -23.71 11.92 -2.61
C LYS A 235 -24.34 11.94 -3.99
N ASN A 236 -23.62 12.46 -4.97
CA ASN A 236 -24.05 12.56 -6.36
C ASN A 236 -23.34 11.47 -7.20
N GLY A 237 -23.97 11.07 -8.32
CA GLY A 237 -23.39 10.14 -9.28
C GLY A 237 -23.54 8.64 -8.95
N PRO A 238 -23.06 7.77 -9.82
CA PRO A 238 -23.19 6.32 -9.70
C PRO A 238 -22.12 5.72 -8.76
N LEU A 239 -22.15 6.11 -7.47
CA LEU A 239 -21.18 5.67 -6.48
C LEU A 239 -21.26 4.14 -6.24
N ASP A 240 -20.14 3.47 -6.44
CA ASP A 240 -19.92 2.08 -6.07
C ASP A 240 -19.00 2.00 -4.85
N CYS A 241 -19.53 2.38 -3.71
CA CYS A 241 -18.82 2.60 -2.47
C CYS A 241 -19.69 2.14 -1.29
N PRO A 242 -19.11 1.56 -0.22
CA PRO A 242 -19.89 1.20 0.96
C PRO A 242 -20.48 2.45 1.64
N LYS A 243 -21.70 2.33 2.14
CA LYS A 243 -22.41 3.45 2.80
C LYS A 243 -21.69 4.02 4.03
N SER A 244 -20.80 3.22 4.64
CA SER A 244 -20.01 3.59 5.80
C SER A 244 -18.75 4.38 5.47
N LEU A 245 -18.49 4.69 4.19
CA LEU A 245 -17.36 5.51 3.76
C LEU A 245 -17.85 6.87 3.26
N ASP A 246 -17.00 7.85 3.50
CA ASP A 246 -17.12 9.16 2.87
C ASP A 246 -16.60 9.06 1.43
N CYS A 247 -17.53 9.10 0.47
CA CYS A 247 -17.21 8.90 -0.95
C CYS A 247 -17.88 9.99 -1.80
N ASP A 248 -17.10 10.57 -2.71
CA ASP A 248 -17.56 11.52 -3.71
C ASP A 248 -17.40 10.96 -5.13
N TRP A 249 -18.32 11.33 -6.02
CA TRP A 249 -18.20 11.07 -7.45
C TRP A 249 -17.52 12.26 -8.14
N ILE A 250 -16.29 12.05 -8.60
CA ILE A 250 -15.49 13.03 -9.34
C ILE A 250 -15.06 12.35 -10.65
N PRO A 251 -15.91 12.36 -11.69
CA PRO A 251 -15.70 11.53 -12.88
C PRO A 251 -14.49 11.98 -13.70
N ALA A 252 -13.73 11.01 -14.17
CA ALA A 252 -12.81 11.20 -15.26
C ALA A 252 -13.60 11.49 -16.54
N PRO A 253 -13.22 12.50 -17.35
CA PRO A 253 -13.92 12.80 -18.59
C PRO A 253 -13.69 11.70 -19.64
N TYR A 254 -14.69 11.45 -20.47
CA TYR A 254 -14.59 10.54 -21.61
C TYR A 254 -14.85 11.34 -22.88
N GLU A 255 -13.77 11.85 -23.45
CA GLU A 255 -13.80 12.81 -24.55
C GLU A 255 -12.85 12.38 -25.66
N GLN A 256 -13.20 12.70 -26.91
CA GLN A 256 -12.30 12.53 -28.05
C GLN A 256 -11.32 13.71 -28.04
N THR A 257 -10.02 13.39 -27.96
CA THR A 257 -8.94 14.39 -27.77
C THR A 257 -8.26 14.80 -29.08
N GLY A 258 -8.56 14.11 -30.19
CA GLY A 258 -7.97 14.37 -31.51
C GLY A 258 -8.87 13.95 -32.68
N PRO A 259 -8.41 14.12 -33.91
CA PRO A 259 -9.22 13.87 -35.11
C PRO A 259 -9.42 12.39 -35.44
N ASP A 260 -8.55 11.51 -34.98
CA ASP A 260 -8.65 10.09 -35.27
C ASP A 260 -9.67 9.41 -34.36
N PRO A 261 -10.45 8.44 -34.85
CA PRO A 261 -11.40 7.70 -34.01
C PRO A 261 -10.78 6.97 -32.79
N GLY A 262 -9.46 6.74 -32.82
CA GLY A 262 -8.70 6.18 -31.71
C GLY A 262 -8.22 7.20 -30.68
N ASP A 263 -8.35 8.50 -30.94
CA ASP A 263 -7.94 9.59 -30.04
C ASP A 263 -9.08 9.93 -29.07
N TYR A 264 -9.45 8.97 -28.23
CA TYR A 264 -10.58 9.12 -27.32
C TYR A 264 -10.23 8.72 -25.91
N GLY A 265 -10.87 9.40 -24.98
CA GLY A 265 -10.93 9.05 -23.58
C GLY A 265 -9.56 8.91 -22.90
N ASN A 266 -9.61 8.59 -21.65
CA ASN A 266 -8.48 8.22 -20.78
C ASN A 266 -8.76 6.91 -20.06
N HIS A 267 -9.81 6.19 -20.50
CA HIS A 267 -10.25 4.89 -20.07
C HIS A 267 -11.09 4.25 -21.18
N ASP A 268 -11.46 2.98 -21.03
CA ASP A 268 -12.34 2.29 -21.98
C ASP A 268 -13.68 1.96 -21.34
N ILE A 269 -14.75 2.08 -22.11
CA ILE A 269 -16.09 1.63 -21.72
C ILE A 269 -16.18 0.12 -21.96
N ALA A 270 -16.58 -0.62 -20.92
CA ALA A 270 -16.70 -2.07 -20.98
C ALA A 270 -17.98 -2.57 -20.30
N ARG A 271 -18.14 -3.89 -20.26
CA ARG A 271 -19.29 -4.53 -19.62
C ARG A 271 -18.88 -5.39 -18.41
N ARG A 272 -17.77 -4.99 -17.76
CA ARG A 272 -17.28 -5.71 -16.60
C ARG A 272 -18.35 -5.79 -15.48
N PRO A 273 -18.39 -6.87 -14.71
CA PRO A 273 -17.50 -8.03 -14.71
C PRO A 273 -17.92 -9.15 -15.66
N ARG A 274 -18.80 -8.92 -16.63
CA ARG A 274 -19.27 -9.97 -17.57
C ARG A 274 -18.27 -10.24 -18.69
N ALA A 275 -17.71 -9.16 -19.21
CA ALA A 275 -16.70 -9.23 -20.28
C ALA A 275 -15.91 -7.90 -20.32
N PRO A 276 -14.61 -7.89 -19.99
CA PRO A 276 -13.84 -8.96 -19.34
C PRO A 276 -14.19 -9.17 -17.86
N LYS A 277 -13.78 -10.30 -17.29
CA LYS A 277 -14.01 -10.63 -15.88
C LYS A 277 -13.10 -9.80 -14.98
N LEU A 278 -13.66 -9.20 -13.93
CA LEU A 278 -12.86 -8.59 -12.84
C LEU A 278 -12.29 -9.69 -11.94
N THR A 279 -10.97 -9.73 -11.81
CA THR A 279 -10.26 -10.73 -11.00
C THR A 279 -9.33 -10.10 -9.97
N ASN A 280 -8.97 -8.82 -10.13
CA ASN A 280 -7.91 -8.20 -9.33
C ASN A 280 -8.28 -6.80 -8.84
N ILE A 281 -7.62 -6.38 -7.77
CA ILE A 281 -7.56 -4.99 -7.31
C ILE A 281 -6.08 -4.60 -7.21
N VAL A 282 -5.70 -3.53 -7.89
CA VAL A 282 -4.32 -3.00 -7.88
C VAL A 282 -4.25 -1.81 -6.93
N ILE A 283 -3.34 -1.92 -5.98
CA ILE A 283 -3.04 -0.87 -5.00
C ILE A 283 -1.90 -0.02 -5.54
N HIS A 284 -2.18 1.27 -5.69
CA HIS A 284 -1.25 2.29 -6.16
C HIS A 284 -0.97 3.33 -5.09
N ASN A 285 0.02 4.16 -5.33
CA ASN A 285 0.11 5.47 -4.72
C ASN A 285 0.37 6.53 -5.79
N THR A 286 -0.13 7.73 -5.53
CA THR A 286 -0.28 8.80 -6.54
C THR A 286 1.03 9.48 -6.91
N GLU A 287 2.11 9.31 -6.16
CA GLU A 287 3.35 10.12 -6.24
C GLU A 287 3.06 11.64 -6.26
N ALA A 288 1.92 12.06 -5.65
CA ALA A 288 1.43 13.42 -5.65
C ALA A 288 0.49 13.68 -4.45
N SER A 289 0.13 14.95 -4.21
CA SER A 289 -0.95 15.30 -3.28
C SER A 289 -2.32 14.94 -3.85
N TYR A 290 -3.32 14.82 -2.98
CA TYR A 290 -4.70 14.51 -3.37
C TYR A 290 -5.25 15.49 -4.41
N ASP A 291 -5.08 16.81 -4.19
CA ASP A 291 -5.59 17.84 -5.11
C ASP A 291 -4.90 17.77 -6.49
N THR A 292 -3.59 17.55 -6.52
CA THR A 292 -2.84 17.34 -7.77
C THR A 292 -3.38 16.10 -8.51
N THR A 293 -3.63 15.02 -7.77
CA THR A 293 -4.15 13.77 -8.32
C THR A 293 -5.55 13.95 -8.92
N LEU A 294 -6.42 14.71 -8.25
CA LEU A 294 -7.74 15.06 -8.81
C LEU A 294 -7.61 15.87 -10.10
N GLY A 295 -6.66 16.80 -10.16
CA GLY A 295 -6.36 17.55 -11.39
C GLY A 295 -5.92 16.63 -12.54
N LEU A 296 -5.09 15.63 -12.26
CA LEU A 296 -4.65 14.66 -13.28
C LEU A 296 -5.80 13.78 -13.79
N VAL A 297 -6.59 13.19 -12.92
CA VAL A 297 -7.66 12.27 -13.33
C VAL A 297 -8.81 12.96 -14.05
N THR A 298 -8.98 14.26 -13.84
CA THR A 298 -9.99 15.09 -14.53
C THR A 298 -9.47 15.73 -15.82
N ASP A 299 -8.20 15.52 -16.19
CA ASP A 299 -7.65 15.91 -17.49
C ASP A 299 -7.97 14.82 -18.53
N PRO A 300 -8.74 15.13 -19.60
CA PRO A 300 -9.11 14.14 -20.63
C PRO A 300 -7.90 13.60 -21.40
N THR A 301 -6.75 14.25 -21.34
CA THR A 301 -5.50 13.84 -22.01
C THR A 301 -4.60 13.00 -21.14
N TYR A 302 -4.92 12.85 -19.85
CA TYR A 302 -4.19 12.00 -18.90
C TYR A 302 -4.93 10.68 -18.67
N LEU A 303 -4.22 9.64 -18.21
CA LEU A 303 -4.83 8.33 -17.90
C LEU A 303 -5.76 8.43 -16.69
N ALA A 304 -6.74 7.52 -16.59
CA ALA A 304 -7.68 7.46 -15.47
C ALA A 304 -7.64 6.11 -14.75
N TRP A 305 -8.11 6.11 -13.51
CA TRP A 305 -8.26 4.98 -12.60
C TRP A 305 -9.58 5.05 -11.85
N ASN A 306 -9.91 4.01 -11.07
CA ASN A 306 -11.26 3.93 -10.50
C ASN A 306 -11.45 4.75 -9.22
N TYR A 307 -10.50 4.74 -8.28
CA TYR A 307 -10.64 5.39 -6.97
C TYR A 307 -9.35 6.08 -6.52
N THR A 308 -9.49 7.20 -5.80
CA THR A 308 -8.39 7.86 -5.07
C THR A 308 -8.77 8.03 -3.60
N LEU A 309 -7.83 7.73 -2.70
CA LEU A 309 -7.98 7.94 -1.25
C LEU A 309 -7.10 9.09 -0.77
N ARG A 310 -7.67 9.95 0.08
CA ARG A 310 -6.96 11.05 0.73
C ARG A 310 -6.27 10.55 2.01
N SER A 311 -5.01 10.93 2.22
CA SER A 311 -4.22 10.44 3.34
C SER A 311 -4.63 11.02 4.69
N SER A 312 -5.18 12.24 4.71
CA SER A 312 -5.49 12.95 5.96
C SER A 312 -6.63 12.32 6.76
N ASP A 313 -7.65 11.80 6.10
CA ASP A 313 -8.90 11.34 6.73
C ASP A 313 -9.51 10.09 6.07
N GLY A 314 -8.88 9.57 5.02
CA GLY A 314 -9.36 8.40 4.29
C GLY A 314 -10.58 8.66 3.40
N HIS A 315 -10.88 9.92 3.06
CA HIS A 315 -11.89 10.27 2.07
C HIS A 315 -11.64 9.58 0.72
N VAL A 316 -12.69 9.17 0.03
CA VAL A 316 -12.62 8.43 -1.23
C VAL A 316 -13.23 9.24 -2.36
N ALA A 317 -12.48 9.50 -3.43
CA ALA A 317 -13.02 9.93 -4.71
C ALA A 317 -13.14 8.75 -5.66
N GLN A 318 -14.31 8.57 -6.26
CA GLN A 318 -14.53 7.61 -7.33
C GLN A 318 -14.55 8.34 -8.67
N HIS A 319 -13.75 7.86 -9.64
CA HIS A 319 -13.56 8.51 -10.95
C HIS A 319 -14.19 7.72 -12.10
N LEU A 320 -14.14 6.39 -12.01
CA LEU A 320 -14.73 5.46 -12.97
C LEU A 320 -15.66 4.48 -12.26
N ALA A 321 -16.73 4.10 -12.93
CA ALA A 321 -17.47 2.91 -12.52
C ALA A 321 -16.56 1.67 -12.69
N PRO A 322 -16.60 0.67 -11.78
CA PRO A 322 -15.78 -0.54 -11.95
C PRO A 322 -16.07 -1.34 -13.22
N GLN A 323 -17.18 -1.07 -13.90
CA GLN A 323 -17.47 -1.65 -15.22
C GLN A 323 -16.58 -1.11 -16.34
N ASP A 324 -15.99 0.07 -16.16
CA ASP A 324 -15.11 0.71 -17.15
C ASP A 324 -13.64 0.41 -16.84
N ILE A 325 -12.79 0.40 -17.87
CA ILE A 325 -11.40 -0.02 -17.77
C ILE A 325 -10.50 1.20 -17.65
N GLY A 326 -9.96 1.45 -16.45
CA GLY A 326 -8.92 2.47 -16.24
C GLY A 326 -7.58 2.05 -16.83
N TRP A 327 -6.73 3.03 -17.18
CA TRP A 327 -5.40 2.79 -17.77
C TRP A 327 -4.30 2.98 -16.72
N HIS A 328 -4.38 2.27 -15.61
CA HIS A 328 -3.56 2.55 -14.43
C HIS A 328 -2.34 1.63 -14.24
N ALA A 329 -2.35 0.42 -14.84
CA ALA A 329 -1.36 -0.61 -14.46
C ALA A 329 -0.20 -0.77 -15.46
N GLY A 330 -0.11 0.05 -16.52
CA GLY A 330 0.95 -0.09 -17.54
C GLY A 330 0.92 -1.41 -18.32
N ASN A 331 -0.08 -2.25 -18.07
CA ASN A 331 -0.29 -3.55 -18.70
C ASN A 331 -1.78 -3.70 -19.01
N TRP A 332 -2.11 -3.75 -20.30
CA TRP A 332 -3.51 -3.81 -20.73
C TRP A 332 -4.26 -5.03 -20.20
N TYR A 333 -3.60 -6.19 -20.17
CA TYR A 333 -4.20 -7.41 -19.61
C TYR A 333 -4.60 -7.21 -18.14
N ILE A 334 -3.77 -6.54 -17.36
CA ILE A 334 -4.08 -6.25 -15.96
C ILE A 334 -5.17 -5.17 -15.85
N ASN A 335 -5.10 -4.10 -16.66
CA ASN A 335 -6.12 -3.04 -16.68
C ASN A 335 -7.53 -3.60 -16.92
N MET A 336 -7.68 -4.48 -17.92
CA MET A 336 -8.99 -5.01 -18.26
C MET A 336 -9.57 -6.00 -17.24
N HIS A 337 -8.73 -6.52 -16.33
CA HIS A 337 -9.14 -7.45 -15.26
C HIS A 337 -9.10 -6.86 -13.85
N SER A 338 -8.78 -5.58 -13.69
CA SER A 338 -8.59 -5.01 -12.36
C SER A 338 -9.37 -3.72 -12.11
N ILE A 339 -9.47 -3.39 -10.83
CA ILE A 339 -9.90 -2.10 -10.32
C ILE A 339 -8.66 -1.40 -9.75
N GLY A 340 -8.33 -0.19 -10.23
CA GLY A 340 -7.22 0.61 -9.74
C GLY A 340 -7.63 1.48 -8.55
N VAL A 341 -6.87 1.40 -7.47
CA VAL A 341 -7.10 2.18 -6.24
C VAL A 341 -5.83 2.95 -5.89
N GLU A 342 -5.86 4.24 -6.11
CA GLU A 342 -4.77 5.18 -5.82
C GLU A 342 -4.83 5.67 -4.37
N HIS A 343 -3.68 5.77 -3.73
CA HIS A 343 -3.54 6.28 -2.37
C HIS A 343 -2.64 7.51 -2.40
N GLU A 344 -3.14 8.61 -1.88
CA GLU A 344 -2.34 9.84 -1.78
C GLU A 344 -1.01 9.56 -1.10
N GLY A 345 0.10 9.90 -1.77
CA GLY A 345 1.42 9.83 -1.17
C GLY A 345 2.56 9.51 -2.12
N TYR A 346 3.73 9.32 -1.51
CA TYR A 346 4.97 8.98 -2.20
C TYR A 346 5.53 7.66 -1.68
N ALA A 347 5.83 6.71 -2.54
CA ALA A 347 6.35 5.40 -2.16
C ALA A 347 7.68 5.49 -1.40
N ALA A 348 8.52 6.47 -1.72
CA ALA A 348 9.80 6.71 -1.04
C ALA A 348 9.64 7.14 0.42
N THR A 349 8.54 7.81 0.76
CA THR A 349 8.24 8.30 2.12
C THR A 349 6.95 7.72 2.68
N GLY A 350 6.52 6.56 2.15
CA GLY A 350 5.23 5.95 2.44
C GLY A 350 4.89 5.73 3.91
N ALA A 351 5.89 5.53 4.78
CA ALA A 351 5.66 5.42 6.21
C ALA A 351 5.09 6.70 6.85
N LEU A 352 5.25 7.86 6.21
CA LEU A 352 4.69 9.15 6.65
C LEU A 352 3.36 9.47 5.95
N TRP A 353 3.13 8.94 4.75
CA TRP A 353 1.95 9.20 3.93
C TRP A 353 0.82 8.19 4.15
N PHE A 354 1.15 6.92 4.33
CA PHE A 354 0.18 5.86 4.48
C PHE A 354 -0.41 5.87 5.89
N SER A 355 -1.31 6.83 6.12
CA SER A 355 -1.97 7.03 7.42
C SER A 355 -2.94 5.90 7.78
N GLU A 356 -3.20 5.70 9.07
CA GLU A 356 -4.16 4.68 9.52
C GLU A 356 -5.59 4.95 9.02
N PRO A 357 -6.13 6.18 9.00
CA PRO A 357 -7.43 6.46 8.40
C PRO A 357 -7.51 6.04 6.92
N MET A 358 -6.45 6.27 6.14
CA MET A 358 -6.40 5.86 4.74
C MET A 358 -6.37 4.33 4.60
N TYR A 359 -5.53 3.60 5.38
CA TYR A 359 -5.52 2.14 5.39
C TYR A 359 -6.90 1.55 5.70
N ARG A 360 -7.60 2.09 6.71
CA ARG A 360 -8.92 1.61 7.12
C ARG A 360 -9.98 1.87 6.07
N SER A 361 -10.01 3.05 5.49
CA SER A 361 -10.93 3.40 4.41
C SER A 361 -10.68 2.56 3.17
N SER A 362 -9.40 2.40 2.78
CA SER A 362 -9.00 1.53 1.67
C SER A 362 -9.42 0.08 1.91
N ALA A 363 -9.15 -0.47 3.08
CA ALA A 363 -9.52 -1.85 3.39
C ALA A 363 -11.05 -2.05 3.37
N ARG A 364 -11.86 -1.08 3.83
CA ARG A 364 -13.33 -1.13 3.72
C ARG A 364 -13.80 -1.09 2.27
N LEU A 365 -13.22 -0.21 1.46
CA LEU A 365 -13.51 -0.11 0.03
C LEU A 365 -13.16 -1.41 -0.69
N VAL A 366 -11.92 -1.87 -0.54
CA VAL A 366 -11.42 -3.08 -1.21
C VAL A 366 -12.20 -4.33 -0.78
N LYS A 367 -12.52 -4.47 0.51
CA LYS A 367 -13.36 -5.57 1.01
C LYS A 367 -14.77 -5.54 0.41
N TYR A 368 -15.35 -4.37 0.26
CA TYR A 368 -16.65 -4.19 -0.39
C TYR A 368 -16.60 -4.58 -1.87
N LEU A 369 -15.61 -4.06 -2.61
CA LEU A 369 -15.43 -4.37 -4.04
C LEU A 369 -15.13 -5.85 -4.26
N ALA A 370 -14.22 -6.43 -3.46
CA ALA A 370 -13.87 -7.84 -3.54
C ALA A 370 -15.11 -8.74 -3.33
N LYS A 371 -15.94 -8.43 -2.32
CA LYS A 371 -17.20 -9.14 -2.10
C LYS A 371 -18.19 -8.96 -3.25
N LYS A 372 -18.31 -7.74 -3.79
CA LYS A 372 -19.27 -7.42 -4.84
C LYS A 372 -18.94 -8.09 -6.17
N TYR A 373 -17.65 -8.18 -6.49
CA TYR A 373 -17.15 -8.67 -7.78
C TYR A 373 -16.55 -10.08 -7.69
N ASP A 374 -16.68 -10.75 -6.55
CA ASP A 374 -16.17 -12.12 -6.30
C ASP A 374 -14.65 -12.24 -6.50
N ILE A 375 -13.90 -11.23 -6.00
CA ILE A 375 -12.43 -11.20 -6.04
C ILE A 375 -11.92 -11.81 -4.72
N PRO A 376 -11.01 -12.81 -4.76
CA PRO A 376 -10.44 -13.38 -3.55
C PRO A 376 -9.65 -12.37 -2.72
N LEU A 377 -9.79 -12.46 -1.38
CA LEU A 377 -9.02 -11.63 -0.44
C LEU A 377 -7.65 -12.27 -0.15
N ASP A 378 -6.78 -12.28 -1.14
CA ASP A 378 -5.40 -12.77 -1.03
C ASP A 378 -4.42 -11.90 -1.83
N ARG A 379 -3.10 -12.15 -1.65
CA ARG A 379 -2.03 -11.36 -2.30
C ARG A 379 -1.88 -11.62 -3.79
N GLN A 380 -2.53 -12.64 -4.30
CA GLN A 380 -2.52 -12.99 -5.72
C GLN A 380 -3.54 -12.17 -6.52
N HIS A 381 -4.60 -11.69 -5.84
CA HIS A 381 -5.68 -10.91 -6.44
C HIS A 381 -5.73 -9.46 -5.95
N ILE A 382 -5.11 -9.16 -4.79
CA ILE A 382 -4.93 -7.80 -4.25
C ILE A 382 -3.44 -7.55 -4.11
N PHE A 383 -2.87 -6.79 -5.03
CA PHE A 383 -1.43 -6.58 -5.15
C PHE A 383 -1.06 -5.14 -5.48
N GLY A 384 0.21 -4.79 -5.31
CA GLY A 384 0.74 -3.49 -5.66
C GLY A 384 1.06 -3.36 -7.15
N HIS A 385 1.09 -2.14 -7.66
CA HIS A 385 1.51 -1.86 -9.03
C HIS A 385 2.95 -2.37 -9.29
N ASP A 386 3.81 -2.35 -8.27
CA ASP A 386 5.16 -2.90 -8.31
C ASP A 386 5.24 -4.39 -8.67
N GLN A 387 4.12 -5.13 -8.53
CA GLN A 387 4.03 -6.56 -8.85
C GLN A 387 3.50 -6.83 -10.27
N VAL A 388 3.03 -5.80 -10.98
CA VAL A 388 2.54 -5.93 -12.36
C VAL A 388 3.70 -6.20 -13.31
N PRO A 389 3.66 -7.29 -14.11
CA PRO A 389 4.74 -7.62 -15.04
C PRO A 389 4.75 -6.68 -16.25
N GLY A 390 5.93 -6.44 -16.81
CA GLY A 390 6.06 -5.83 -18.14
C GLY A 390 5.45 -6.72 -19.23
N VAL A 391 4.86 -6.12 -20.26
CA VAL A 391 4.19 -6.86 -21.36
C VAL A 391 5.16 -7.53 -22.32
N ALA A 392 6.39 -7.04 -22.39
CA ALA A 392 7.49 -7.56 -23.20
C ALA A 392 8.83 -7.24 -22.52
N PRO A 393 9.96 -7.85 -22.91
CA PRO A 393 11.27 -7.60 -22.31
C PRO A 393 11.65 -6.13 -22.19
N ALA A 394 11.39 -5.33 -23.21
CA ALA A 394 11.72 -3.90 -23.22
C ALA A 394 10.89 -3.05 -22.23
N ASN A 395 9.76 -3.57 -21.74
CA ASN A 395 8.87 -2.82 -20.85
C ASN A 395 9.19 -3.07 -19.36
N VAL A 396 9.92 -4.15 -19.03
CA VAL A 396 10.11 -4.58 -17.62
C VAL A 396 10.78 -3.52 -16.77
N ALA A 397 11.84 -2.88 -17.27
CA ALA A 397 12.57 -1.86 -16.54
C ALA A 397 11.77 -0.55 -16.33
N GLY A 398 10.82 -0.25 -17.22
CA GLY A 398 9.97 0.93 -17.16
C GLY A 398 8.69 0.76 -16.33
N MET A 399 8.43 -0.42 -15.78
CA MET A 399 7.27 -0.65 -14.91
C MET A 399 7.45 0.03 -13.55
N HIS A 400 6.37 0.54 -13.01
CA HIS A 400 6.34 1.25 -11.73
C HIS A 400 6.70 0.37 -10.53
N TRP A 401 6.98 1.00 -9.39
CA TRP A 401 7.41 0.34 -8.15
C TRP A 401 6.56 0.74 -6.92
N ASP A 402 5.45 1.43 -7.13
CA ASP A 402 4.46 1.79 -6.12
C ASP A 402 3.56 0.58 -5.74
N PRO A 403 3.04 0.50 -4.50
CA PRO A 403 3.15 1.45 -3.40
C PRO A 403 4.47 1.37 -2.63
N GLY A 404 5.42 0.57 -3.05
CA GLY A 404 6.79 0.51 -2.58
C GLY A 404 7.00 -0.25 -1.27
N PRO A 405 8.20 -0.11 -0.66
CA PRO A 405 8.64 -0.96 0.45
C PRO A 405 7.95 -0.68 1.77
N TYR A 406 7.25 0.44 1.91
CA TYR A 406 6.65 0.90 3.17
C TYR A 406 5.15 0.64 3.29
N TRP A 407 4.47 0.13 2.25
CA TRP A 407 3.09 -0.32 2.37
C TRP A 407 3.01 -1.56 3.26
N ASN A 408 2.31 -1.46 4.40
CA ASN A 408 2.23 -2.56 5.37
C ASN A 408 1.18 -3.60 4.95
N TRP A 409 1.56 -4.54 4.10
CA TRP A 409 0.68 -5.61 3.60
C TRP A 409 0.10 -6.48 4.71
N GLU A 410 0.87 -6.78 5.77
CA GLU A 410 0.38 -7.58 6.89
C GLU A 410 -0.80 -6.88 7.57
N HIS A 411 -0.61 -5.61 7.97
CA HIS A 411 -1.66 -4.81 8.57
C HIS A 411 -2.87 -4.62 7.64
N TYR A 412 -2.62 -4.38 6.36
CA TYR A 412 -3.68 -4.20 5.37
C TYR A 412 -4.57 -5.45 5.25
N PHE A 413 -3.99 -6.65 5.20
CA PHE A 413 -4.75 -7.90 5.17
C PHE A 413 -5.42 -8.24 6.51
N ASP A 414 -4.88 -7.79 7.64
CA ASP A 414 -5.58 -7.89 8.92
C ASP A 414 -6.86 -7.02 8.91
N LEU A 415 -6.80 -5.80 8.36
CA LEU A 415 -7.97 -4.93 8.19
C LEU A 415 -8.99 -5.51 7.19
N LEU A 416 -8.55 -6.18 6.14
CA LEU A 416 -9.42 -6.92 5.23
C LEU A 416 -10.11 -8.12 5.91
N GLY A 417 -9.61 -8.56 7.07
CA GLY A 417 -10.08 -9.76 7.77
C GLY A 417 -9.55 -11.07 7.15
N ALA A 418 -8.45 -11.00 6.40
CA ALA A 418 -7.78 -12.11 5.74
C ALA A 418 -6.31 -12.23 6.21
N SER A 419 -6.10 -12.31 7.53
CA SER A 419 -4.78 -12.29 8.14
C SER A 419 -3.84 -13.35 7.57
N GLN A 420 -2.65 -12.89 7.17
CA GLN A 420 -1.63 -13.71 6.53
C GLN A 420 -0.81 -14.56 7.53
N ARG A 421 -0.89 -14.24 8.85
CA ARG A 421 -0.18 -15.01 9.90
C ARG A 421 -0.90 -16.28 10.33
N HIS A 422 -2.16 -16.44 9.97
CA HIS A 422 -2.86 -17.67 10.27
C HIS A 422 -2.30 -18.84 9.48
N THR A 423 -1.67 -19.78 10.18
CA THR A 423 -1.16 -21.02 9.62
C THR A 423 -1.90 -22.20 10.25
N SER A 424 -2.40 -23.10 9.41
CA SER A 424 -3.01 -24.35 9.86
C SER A 424 -1.95 -25.32 10.45
N LYS A 425 -2.37 -26.38 11.16
CA LYS A 425 -1.47 -27.45 11.57
C LYS A 425 -0.80 -28.12 10.36
N ALA A 426 -1.45 -28.11 9.21
CA ALA A 426 -0.95 -28.66 7.96
C ALA A 426 0.14 -27.76 7.34
N ASP A 427 -0.02 -26.42 7.42
CA ASP A 427 0.98 -25.45 6.94
C ASP A 427 2.27 -25.56 7.74
N LYS A 428 2.19 -25.71 9.07
CA LYS A 428 3.37 -25.87 9.94
C LYS A 428 4.28 -27.07 9.58
N ARG A 429 3.77 -28.02 8.81
CA ARG A 429 4.51 -29.20 8.33
C ARG A 429 4.95 -29.07 6.87
N ALA A 430 4.54 -28.00 6.17
CA ALA A 430 4.90 -27.80 4.77
C ALA A 430 6.41 -27.53 4.62
N THR A 431 7.00 -28.07 3.57
CA THR A 431 8.44 -27.98 3.31
C THR A 431 8.77 -27.30 1.99
N ASP A 432 7.87 -27.37 1.03
CA ASP A 432 8.12 -26.98 -0.36
C ASP A 432 7.80 -25.53 -0.67
N LEU A 433 6.94 -24.90 0.14
CA LEU A 433 6.51 -23.51 -0.06
C LEU A 433 6.66 -22.71 1.24
N VAL A 434 6.97 -21.42 1.08
CA VAL A 434 6.99 -20.44 2.16
C VAL A 434 6.25 -19.20 1.73
N ARG A 435 5.54 -18.56 2.69
CA ARG A 435 5.01 -17.21 2.56
C ARG A 435 5.98 -16.25 3.24
N ILE A 436 6.47 -15.27 2.51
CA ILE A 436 7.29 -14.19 3.08
C ILE A 436 6.42 -13.37 4.02
N LEU A 437 6.85 -13.22 5.26
CA LEU A 437 6.09 -12.46 6.25
C LEU A 437 6.98 -12.02 7.43
N PRO A 438 7.98 -11.15 7.20
CA PRO A 438 8.73 -10.55 8.29
C PRO A 438 7.80 -9.73 9.18
N ARG A 439 8.13 -9.57 10.45
CA ARG A 439 7.40 -8.65 11.32
C ARG A 439 7.69 -7.22 10.90
N TYR A 440 6.70 -6.55 10.32
CA TYR A 440 6.86 -5.23 9.69
C TYR A 440 7.60 -4.24 10.60
N ASP A 441 7.17 -4.08 11.86
CA ASP A 441 7.73 -3.09 12.78
C ASP A 441 9.19 -3.39 13.19
N ARG A 442 9.66 -4.63 13.03
CA ARG A 442 11.03 -5.06 13.34
C ARG A 442 11.91 -5.21 12.10
N ASN A 443 11.31 -5.40 10.95
CA ASN A 443 12.01 -5.62 9.68
C ASN A 443 12.48 -4.28 9.10
N LYS A 444 13.68 -3.86 9.48
CA LYS A 444 14.26 -2.56 9.13
C LYS A 444 15.59 -2.71 8.38
N PRO A 445 15.60 -3.36 7.22
CA PRO A 445 16.79 -3.43 6.39
C PRO A 445 17.21 -2.04 5.93
N LEU A 446 18.48 -1.87 5.57
CA LEU A 446 18.94 -0.63 4.97
C LEU A 446 18.21 -0.40 3.64
N VAL A 447 17.53 0.74 3.52
CA VAL A 447 16.99 1.30 2.28
C VAL A 447 17.67 2.63 2.03
N THR A 448 17.93 2.98 0.79
CA THR A 448 18.62 4.23 0.41
C THR A 448 17.84 5.02 -0.63
N GLY A 449 18.07 6.31 -0.73
CA GLY A 449 17.54 7.14 -1.82
C GLY A 449 16.11 7.67 -1.61
N CYS A 450 15.62 7.75 -0.36
CA CYS A 450 14.30 8.30 -0.08
C CYS A 450 14.24 9.84 -0.27
N GLU A 451 15.26 10.54 0.16
CA GLU A 451 15.35 12.01 0.05
C GLU A 451 16.39 12.45 -0.96
N THR A 452 17.58 11.86 -0.87
CA THR A 452 18.69 12.09 -1.78
C THR A 452 19.29 10.78 -2.24
N VAL A 453 19.79 10.74 -3.47
CA VAL A 453 20.38 9.54 -4.08
C VAL A 453 21.46 8.94 -3.16
N SER A 454 21.36 7.64 -2.90
CA SER A 454 22.30 6.87 -2.09
C SER A 454 22.37 7.19 -0.58
N SER A 455 21.65 8.20 -0.09
CA SER A 455 21.55 8.43 1.36
C SER A 455 20.69 7.37 2.04
N PRO A 456 21.03 6.94 3.26
CA PRO A 456 20.15 6.06 4.03
C PRO A 456 18.79 6.71 4.27
N CYS A 457 17.73 5.95 4.02
CA CYS A 457 16.38 6.32 4.44
C CYS A 457 16.22 6.21 5.98
N ALA A 458 15.20 6.83 6.52
CA ALA A 458 14.83 6.62 7.93
C ALA A 458 14.63 5.12 8.20
N SER A 459 15.11 4.64 9.36
CA SER A 459 15.01 3.22 9.75
C SER A 459 13.58 2.89 10.16
N LEU A 460 12.73 2.59 9.19
CA LEU A 460 11.31 2.30 9.33
C LEU A 460 10.99 0.84 8.99
N GLY A 461 9.81 0.38 9.39
CA GLY A 461 9.31 -0.94 9.03
C GLY A 461 9.18 -1.11 7.51
N THR A 462 9.50 -2.29 7.00
CA THR A 462 9.39 -2.61 5.57
C THR A 462 8.66 -3.92 5.33
N ASN A 463 8.08 -4.04 4.14
CA ASN A 463 7.24 -5.17 3.73
C ASN A 463 7.97 -6.26 2.96
N PHE A 464 9.29 -6.35 3.00
CA PHE A 464 10.07 -7.29 2.16
C PHE A 464 11.27 -7.88 2.89
N VAL A 465 11.84 -8.93 2.33
CA VAL A 465 13.19 -9.43 2.65
C VAL A 465 14.10 -9.26 1.45
N TYR A 466 15.38 -8.92 1.68
CA TYR A 466 16.38 -8.92 0.61
C TYR A 466 16.80 -10.36 0.25
N LEU A 467 16.97 -10.56 -1.04
CA LEU A 467 17.42 -11.81 -1.65
C LEU A 467 18.88 -11.71 -2.10
N ARG A 468 19.67 -12.69 -1.71
CA ARG A 468 21.12 -12.72 -1.94
C ARG A 468 21.53 -13.92 -2.77
N THR A 469 22.70 -13.84 -3.37
CA THR A 469 23.28 -14.89 -4.22
C THR A 469 23.75 -16.12 -3.43
N ASP A 470 24.00 -16.00 -2.12
CA ASP A 470 24.37 -17.10 -1.21
C ASP A 470 23.82 -16.88 0.20
N ALA A 471 23.87 -17.91 1.04
CA ALA A 471 23.46 -17.93 2.45
C ALA A 471 24.45 -17.14 3.33
N SER A 472 24.58 -15.85 3.07
CA SER A 472 25.49 -14.95 3.77
C SER A 472 24.95 -13.51 3.77
N ALA A 473 25.08 -12.81 4.90
CA ALA A 473 24.71 -11.40 5.02
C ALA A 473 25.57 -10.47 4.15
N THR A 474 26.76 -10.90 3.75
CA THR A 474 27.69 -10.13 2.91
C THR A 474 27.64 -10.53 1.44
N ALA A 475 26.89 -11.59 1.08
CA ALA A 475 26.72 -11.95 -0.32
C ALA A 475 26.00 -10.84 -1.09
N PRO A 476 26.33 -10.60 -2.38
CA PRO A 476 25.61 -9.64 -3.22
C PRO A 476 24.10 -9.91 -3.25
N LEU A 477 23.32 -8.86 -3.48
CA LEU A 477 21.92 -9.01 -3.83
C LEU A 477 21.79 -9.69 -5.20
N VAL A 478 20.74 -10.49 -5.41
CA VAL A 478 20.49 -11.10 -6.71
C VAL A 478 20.22 -10.02 -7.77
N ASN A 479 20.46 -10.36 -9.03
CA ASN A 479 20.10 -9.52 -10.17
C ASN A 479 18.65 -9.82 -10.60
N ASP A 480 17.98 -8.82 -11.12
CA ASP A 480 16.79 -8.96 -11.98
C ASP A 480 17.19 -8.56 -13.41
N VAL A 481 17.34 -9.52 -14.29
CA VAL A 481 17.77 -9.30 -15.69
C VAL A 481 16.79 -8.44 -16.49
N GLY A 482 15.55 -8.31 -16.02
CA GLY A 482 14.54 -7.44 -16.63
C GLY A 482 14.72 -5.97 -16.25
N ILE A 483 15.30 -5.71 -15.10
CA ILE A 483 15.60 -4.35 -14.61
C ILE A 483 17.04 -3.97 -14.95
N LYS A 484 17.97 -4.90 -14.78
CA LYS A 484 19.42 -4.71 -15.02
C LYS A 484 19.97 -5.78 -15.96
N PRO A 485 19.79 -5.59 -17.27
CA PRO A 485 20.20 -6.59 -18.27
C PRO A 485 21.71 -6.75 -18.39
N ASP A 486 22.50 -5.84 -17.82
CA ASP A 486 23.96 -5.91 -17.74
C ASP A 486 24.48 -6.94 -16.70
N GLY A 487 23.58 -7.57 -15.94
CA GLY A 487 23.91 -8.56 -14.91
C GLY A 487 24.36 -7.95 -13.57
N SER A 488 24.35 -6.62 -13.42
CA SER A 488 24.72 -5.98 -12.15
C SER A 488 23.73 -6.35 -11.02
N PRO A 489 24.22 -6.52 -9.77
CA PRO A 489 23.34 -6.81 -8.64
C PRO A 489 22.29 -5.71 -8.42
N ALA A 490 21.15 -6.08 -7.86
CA ALA A 490 20.22 -5.11 -7.31
C ALA A 490 20.88 -4.31 -6.18
N THR A 491 20.33 -3.15 -5.88
CA THR A 491 20.83 -2.22 -4.85
C THR A 491 19.87 -2.13 -3.66
N THR A 492 20.23 -1.36 -2.65
CA THR A 492 19.34 -1.01 -1.54
C THR A 492 18.44 0.20 -1.86
N GLY A 493 18.51 0.73 -3.09
CA GLY A 493 17.71 1.87 -3.54
C GLY A 493 16.21 1.66 -3.33
N VAL A 494 15.49 2.69 -2.89
CA VAL A 494 14.07 2.60 -2.52
C VAL A 494 13.21 2.11 -3.69
N SER A 495 13.56 2.46 -4.91
CA SER A 495 12.88 2.03 -6.14
C SER A 495 13.42 0.71 -6.74
N ASP A 496 14.55 0.19 -6.23
CA ASP A 496 15.14 -1.05 -6.76
C ASP A 496 14.47 -2.28 -6.15
N ILE A 497 13.50 -2.82 -6.85
CA ILE A 497 12.71 -3.99 -6.44
C ILE A 497 13.34 -5.33 -6.83
N GLY A 498 14.43 -5.34 -7.60
CA GLY A 498 14.99 -6.53 -8.27
C GLY A 498 15.41 -7.67 -7.33
N ALA A 499 15.72 -7.37 -6.06
CA ALA A 499 16.08 -8.40 -5.06
C ALA A 499 15.15 -8.37 -3.84
N ARG A 500 13.87 -8.07 -3.99
CA ARG A 500 12.91 -8.01 -2.89
C ARG A 500 11.81 -9.04 -3.03
N ALA A 501 11.65 -9.90 -2.02
CA ALA A 501 10.47 -10.75 -1.88
C ALA A 501 9.53 -10.12 -0.84
N GLN A 502 8.31 -9.75 -1.28
CA GLN A 502 7.35 -9.00 -0.46
C GLN A 502 6.51 -9.86 0.46
N SER A 503 6.04 -9.23 1.54
CA SER A 503 5.12 -9.80 2.51
C SER A 503 3.83 -10.31 1.87
N GLY A 504 3.45 -11.52 2.28
CA GLY A 504 2.25 -12.22 1.84
C GLY A 504 2.42 -13.02 0.56
N LEU A 505 3.51 -12.83 -0.21
CA LEU A 505 3.78 -13.63 -1.39
C LEU A 505 4.35 -15.00 -1.03
N GLU A 506 3.97 -16.01 -1.81
CA GLU A 506 4.38 -17.41 -1.63
C GLU A 506 5.41 -17.81 -2.67
N PHE A 507 6.46 -18.49 -2.23
CA PHE A 507 7.55 -18.91 -3.10
C PHE A 507 7.91 -20.38 -2.86
N ALA A 508 8.37 -21.05 -3.93
CA ALA A 508 8.88 -22.40 -3.83
C ALA A 508 10.29 -22.42 -3.23
N VAL A 509 10.47 -23.21 -2.18
CA VAL A 509 11.76 -23.38 -1.49
C VAL A 509 12.71 -24.15 -2.39
N ALA A 510 13.89 -23.60 -2.63
CA ALA A 510 14.96 -24.25 -3.38
C ALA A 510 15.90 -25.02 -2.45
N GLU A 511 16.28 -24.44 -1.30
CA GLU A 511 17.24 -25.02 -0.34
C GLU A 511 17.08 -24.41 1.06
N ARG A 512 17.57 -25.10 2.10
CA ARG A 512 17.71 -24.54 3.46
C ARG A 512 19.11 -24.82 3.99
N ARG A 513 19.74 -23.81 4.60
CA ARG A 513 21.08 -23.90 5.18
C ARG A 513 21.14 -23.10 6.49
N GLY A 514 21.08 -23.79 7.63
CA GLY A 514 21.00 -23.12 8.95
C GLY A 514 19.78 -22.19 9.04
N ASP A 515 20.03 -20.93 9.34
CA ASP A 515 19.01 -19.87 9.41
C ASP A 515 18.73 -19.19 8.06
N TRP A 516 19.20 -19.74 6.96
CA TRP A 516 18.95 -19.23 5.62
C TRP A 516 18.03 -20.15 4.84
N THR A 517 17.14 -19.53 4.09
CA THR A 517 16.24 -20.21 3.15
C THR A 517 16.46 -19.65 1.75
N ALA A 518 16.63 -20.52 0.77
CA ALA A 518 16.62 -20.16 -0.64
C ALA A 518 15.26 -20.44 -1.26
N ILE A 519 14.81 -19.54 -2.11
CA ILE A 519 13.63 -19.69 -2.96
C ILE A 519 14.03 -19.62 -4.42
N TRP A 520 13.20 -20.15 -5.31
CA TRP A 520 13.32 -19.87 -6.73
C TRP A 520 12.75 -18.49 -7.03
N PHE A 521 13.57 -17.63 -7.68
CA PHE A 521 13.27 -16.22 -7.92
C PHE A 521 13.95 -15.77 -9.21
N ASN A 522 13.19 -15.33 -10.23
CA ASN A 522 13.69 -14.88 -11.53
C ASN A 522 14.72 -15.84 -12.20
N GLY A 523 14.53 -17.16 -12.08
CA GLY A 523 15.41 -18.15 -12.68
C GLY A 523 16.61 -18.57 -11.83
N VAL A 524 16.79 -18.01 -10.63
CA VAL A 524 17.94 -18.33 -9.77
C VAL A 524 17.52 -18.79 -8.37
N LYS A 525 18.43 -19.44 -7.64
CA LYS A 525 18.29 -19.63 -6.19
C LYS A 525 18.65 -18.33 -5.49
N ALA A 526 17.70 -17.80 -4.74
CA ALA A 526 17.86 -16.53 -4.03
C ALA A 526 17.69 -16.73 -2.53
N TRP A 527 18.68 -16.35 -1.74
CA TRP A 527 18.78 -16.62 -0.31
C TRP A 527 18.30 -15.44 0.53
N PHE A 528 17.53 -15.72 1.57
CA PHE A 528 17.17 -14.74 2.60
C PHE A 528 17.34 -15.30 4.00
N PHE A 529 17.57 -14.42 4.96
CA PHE A 529 17.74 -14.78 6.37
C PHE A 529 16.37 -15.07 6.98
N ASN A 530 16.19 -16.29 7.51
CA ASN A 530 14.93 -16.78 8.08
C ASN A 530 15.20 -17.59 9.36
N PRO A 531 15.62 -16.93 10.46
CA PRO A 531 15.98 -17.59 11.70
C PRO A 531 14.76 -18.18 12.40
N ARG A 532 14.93 -19.32 13.05
CA ARG A 532 13.83 -20.00 13.77
C ARG A 532 13.28 -19.19 14.93
N SER A 533 14.08 -18.33 15.55
CA SER A 533 13.70 -17.50 16.69
C SER A 533 12.77 -16.33 16.32
N ASP A 534 12.93 -15.78 15.10
CA ASP A 534 12.10 -14.70 14.55
C ASP A 534 11.98 -14.89 13.02
N PRO A 535 11.12 -15.81 12.58
CA PRO A 535 11.05 -16.18 11.17
C PRO A 535 10.50 -15.05 10.30
N THR A 536 11.19 -14.82 9.18
CA THR A 536 10.81 -13.86 8.13
C THR A 536 9.95 -14.49 7.04
N ALA A 537 9.75 -15.81 7.09
CA ALA A 537 8.82 -16.53 6.24
C ALA A 537 8.18 -17.68 7.02
N LEU A 538 6.91 -17.96 6.69
CA LEU A 538 6.14 -19.04 7.29
C LEU A 538 5.95 -20.18 6.28
N PRO A 539 6.02 -21.45 6.69
CA PRO A 539 5.68 -22.56 5.82
C PRO A 539 4.19 -22.52 5.45
N VAL A 540 3.87 -22.80 4.21
CA VAL A 540 2.50 -22.86 3.71
C VAL A 540 2.29 -24.07 2.82
N LYS A 541 1.07 -24.60 2.82
CA LYS A 541 0.62 -25.57 1.83
C LYS A 541 0.15 -24.85 0.58
N GLY A 542 0.48 -25.42 -0.58
CA GLY A 542 0.08 -24.85 -1.84
C GLY A 542 0.43 -25.77 -3.00
N ARG A 543 0.49 -25.19 -4.17
CA ARG A 543 0.89 -25.85 -5.41
C ARG A 543 2.04 -25.09 -6.02
N TYR A 544 2.87 -25.78 -6.77
CA TYR A 544 3.91 -25.19 -7.61
C TYR A 544 3.90 -25.84 -8.98
N VAL A 545 4.46 -25.15 -9.95
CA VAL A 545 4.66 -25.68 -11.30
C VAL A 545 6.11 -26.07 -11.50
N VAL A 546 6.30 -27.09 -12.34
CA VAL A 546 7.59 -27.54 -12.87
C VAL A 546 7.50 -27.66 -14.39
N PRO A 547 8.60 -27.46 -15.15
CA PRO A 547 8.62 -27.73 -16.59
C PRO A 547 8.23 -29.18 -16.89
N LYS A 548 7.42 -29.39 -17.94
CA LYS A 548 7.17 -30.73 -18.45
C LYS A 548 8.45 -31.41 -18.92
N ALA A 549 8.49 -32.73 -18.82
CA ALA A 549 9.62 -33.53 -19.28
C ALA A 549 9.93 -33.28 -20.77
N GLY A 550 11.19 -33.09 -21.09
CA GLY A 550 11.67 -32.87 -22.45
C GLY A 550 11.75 -31.39 -22.89
N LEU A 551 11.27 -30.46 -22.07
CA LEU A 551 11.45 -29.02 -22.34
C LEU A 551 12.80 -28.53 -21.77
N GLU A 552 13.54 -27.78 -22.56
CA GLU A 552 14.78 -27.11 -22.11
C GLU A 552 14.48 -25.91 -21.22
N SER A 553 13.40 -25.20 -21.50
CA SER A 553 12.88 -24.10 -20.68
C SER A 553 11.40 -23.85 -20.97
N VAL A 554 10.69 -23.24 -20.03
CA VAL A 554 9.31 -22.79 -20.16
C VAL A 554 9.32 -21.28 -20.37
N PRO A 555 8.71 -20.76 -21.45
CA PRO A 555 8.53 -19.33 -21.63
C PRO A 555 7.62 -18.76 -20.53
N VAL A 556 7.98 -17.58 -20.00
CA VAL A 556 7.15 -16.83 -19.05
C VAL A 556 6.67 -15.54 -19.69
N TYR A 557 5.43 -15.14 -19.40
CA TYR A 557 4.77 -14.03 -20.09
C TYR A 557 4.27 -13.00 -19.08
N GLY A 558 4.16 -11.74 -19.53
CA GLY A 558 3.57 -10.65 -18.77
C GLY A 558 2.05 -10.54 -18.90
N ARG A 559 1.43 -11.35 -19.75
CA ARG A 559 -0.01 -11.33 -20.05
C ARG A 559 -0.47 -12.70 -20.55
N ALA A 560 -1.77 -13.01 -20.43
CA ALA A 560 -2.36 -14.29 -20.83
C ALA A 560 -3.39 -14.07 -21.96
N TYR A 561 -2.94 -13.63 -23.13
CA TYR A 561 -3.80 -13.39 -24.28
C TYR A 561 -4.18 -14.67 -25.01
N PRO A 562 -5.31 -14.65 -25.75
CA PRO A 562 -5.77 -15.75 -26.56
C PRO A 562 -4.76 -16.19 -27.62
N GLU A 563 -4.84 -17.43 -28.01
CA GLU A 563 -4.21 -17.96 -29.23
C GLU A 563 -4.73 -17.24 -30.48
N ALA A 564 -3.89 -17.16 -31.52
CA ALA A 564 -4.18 -16.42 -32.74
C ALA A 564 -5.48 -16.87 -33.45
N SER A 565 -5.85 -18.15 -33.32
CA SER A 565 -7.07 -18.71 -33.92
C SER A 565 -8.37 -18.21 -33.25
N ALA A 566 -8.30 -17.65 -32.06
CA ALA A 566 -9.44 -17.08 -31.36
C ALA A 566 -9.84 -15.70 -31.91
N TYR A 567 -8.93 -15.02 -32.61
CA TYR A 567 -9.17 -13.68 -33.13
C TYR A 567 -10.01 -13.73 -34.42
N PRO A 568 -11.06 -12.90 -34.53
CA PRO A 568 -11.77 -12.72 -35.78
C PRO A 568 -10.81 -12.23 -36.88
N ALA A 569 -11.05 -12.62 -38.14
CA ALA A 569 -10.19 -12.25 -39.26
C ALA A 569 -9.99 -10.73 -39.46
N THR A 570 -10.90 -9.92 -38.91
CA THR A 570 -10.85 -8.45 -38.96
C THR A 570 -10.02 -7.83 -37.86
N ILE A 571 -9.57 -8.62 -36.85
CA ILE A 571 -8.81 -8.16 -35.71
C ILE A 571 -7.45 -8.88 -35.72
N PRO A 572 -6.34 -8.17 -35.92
CA PRO A 572 -5.01 -8.78 -35.80
C PRO A 572 -4.80 -9.40 -34.43
N ALA A 573 -4.23 -10.60 -34.38
CA ALA A 573 -3.90 -11.25 -33.13
C ALA A 573 -2.79 -10.48 -32.40
N GLU A 574 -2.96 -10.32 -31.09
CA GLU A 574 -1.95 -9.72 -30.22
C GLU A 574 -0.83 -10.74 -29.94
N ALA A 575 0.38 -10.40 -30.35
CA ALA A 575 1.53 -11.28 -30.16
C ALA A 575 1.93 -11.34 -28.67
N LEU A 576 2.20 -12.56 -28.18
CA LEU A 576 2.81 -12.78 -26.87
C LEU A 576 4.34 -12.84 -27.00
N ALA A 577 5.03 -11.90 -26.38
CA ALA A 577 6.48 -11.91 -26.25
C ALA A 577 6.87 -12.58 -24.92
N PRO A 578 7.69 -13.65 -24.94
CA PRO A 578 8.29 -14.18 -23.71
C PRO A 578 9.16 -13.12 -23.03
N LEU A 579 9.08 -13.06 -21.72
CA LEU A 579 9.97 -12.24 -20.91
C LEU A 579 11.38 -12.89 -20.86
N GLN A 580 12.39 -12.12 -20.52
CA GLN A 580 13.80 -12.53 -20.52
C GLN A 580 14.21 -13.48 -19.38
N TYR A 581 13.28 -13.96 -18.58
CA TYR A 581 13.55 -14.85 -17.46
C TYR A 581 13.60 -16.32 -17.91
N THR A 582 14.48 -17.09 -17.28
CA THR A 582 14.61 -18.52 -17.55
C THR A 582 13.82 -19.34 -16.53
N PHE A 583 12.93 -20.21 -17.02
CA PHE A 583 12.29 -21.22 -16.20
C PHE A 583 12.73 -22.60 -16.71
N ALA A 584 13.83 -23.13 -16.18
CA ALA A 584 14.51 -24.34 -16.63
C ALA A 584 14.13 -25.57 -15.78
N PRO A 585 14.38 -26.80 -16.27
CA PRO A 585 14.25 -28.03 -15.48
C PRO A 585 14.98 -27.95 -14.14
N GLY A 586 14.35 -28.46 -13.08
CA GLY A 586 14.85 -28.38 -11.70
C GLY A 586 14.42 -27.13 -10.94
N GLN A 587 13.94 -26.11 -11.62
CA GLN A 587 13.28 -24.96 -10.99
C GLN A 587 11.80 -25.27 -10.73
N ARG A 588 11.21 -24.54 -9.79
CA ARG A 588 9.78 -24.60 -9.46
C ARG A 588 9.28 -23.25 -8.95
N TYR A 589 8.06 -22.90 -9.31
CA TYR A 589 7.44 -21.63 -8.90
C TYR A 589 6.08 -21.85 -8.27
N ALA A 590 5.80 -21.17 -7.18
CA ALA A 590 4.50 -21.25 -6.51
C ALA A 590 3.39 -20.78 -7.47
N VAL A 591 2.31 -21.54 -7.49
CA VAL A 591 1.11 -21.17 -8.25
C VAL A 591 0.36 -20.09 -7.47
N ALA A 592 0.12 -18.96 -8.13
CA ALA A 592 -0.70 -17.88 -7.63
C ALA A 592 -2.19 -18.08 -8.01
N ASP A 593 -2.47 -18.32 -9.31
CA ASP A 593 -3.82 -18.63 -9.79
C ASP A 593 -3.78 -19.70 -10.89
N LEU A 594 -4.72 -20.64 -10.83
CA LEU A 594 -4.95 -21.70 -11.85
C LEU A 594 -6.10 -21.38 -12.82
N THR A 595 -6.83 -20.29 -12.58
CA THR A 595 -8.08 -19.95 -13.27
C THR A 595 -7.98 -18.62 -14.01
N VAL A 596 -6.76 -18.29 -14.45
CA VAL A 596 -6.44 -17.06 -15.20
C VAL A 596 -7.33 -16.96 -16.44
N PRO A 597 -8.07 -15.85 -16.64
CA PRO A 597 -8.79 -15.60 -17.90
C PRO A 597 -7.84 -15.56 -19.09
N THR A 598 -8.26 -16.11 -20.22
CA THR A 598 -7.52 -16.03 -21.48
C THR A 598 -8.38 -15.28 -22.47
N ASP A 599 -8.24 -13.96 -22.44
CA ASP A 599 -9.03 -13.06 -23.24
C ASP A 599 -8.26 -11.79 -23.61
N TYR A 600 -8.82 -11.04 -24.56
CA TYR A 600 -8.33 -9.73 -24.99
C TYR A 600 -9.52 -8.83 -25.31
N TYR A 601 -9.70 -7.79 -24.51
CA TYR A 601 -10.70 -6.76 -24.79
C TYR A 601 -10.12 -5.71 -25.74
N ARG A 602 -10.84 -5.45 -26.82
CA ARG A 602 -10.50 -4.43 -27.80
C ARG A 602 -11.53 -3.31 -27.78
N ALA A 603 -11.06 -2.08 -27.68
CA ALA A 603 -11.80 -0.87 -27.97
C ALA A 603 -10.94 0.03 -28.88
N LYS A 604 -11.54 0.68 -29.87
CA LYS A 604 -10.84 1.52 -30.85
C LYS A 604 -11.45 2.88 -31.04
N THR A 605 -12.72 3.06 -30.74
CA THR A 605 -13.42 4.30 -31.02
C THR A 605 -14.06 4.87 -29.77
N PHE A 606 -14.16 6.18 -29.74
CA PHE A 606 -14.91 6.90 -28.73
C PHE A 606 -16.40 6.53 -28.71
N SER A 607 -16.96 6.19 -29.88
CA SER A 607 -18.39 5.98 -30.02
C SER A 607 -18.81 4.56 -29.64
N THR A 608 -19.64 4.44 -28.60
CA THR A 608 -20.35 3.19 -28.26
C THR A 608 -21.41 2.77 -29.29
N ALA A 609 -21.70 3.62 -30.29
CA ALA A 609 -22.57 3.28 -31.40
C ALA A 609 -21.93 2.32 -32.43
N THR A 610 -20.63 2.06 -32.29
CA THR A 610 -19.89 1.09 -33.14
C THR A 610 -19.53 -0.15 -32.33
N PRO A 611 -20.48 -1.04 -32.00
CA PRO A 611 -20.25 -2.16 -31.08
C PRO A 611 -19.22 -3.18 -31.57
N GLY A 612 -18.86 -3.19 -32.85
CA GLY A 612 -17.80 -4.03 -33.41
C GLY A 612 -16.39 -3.63 -33.02
N ASP A 613 -16.22 -2.45 -32.41
CA ASP A 613 -14.95 -1.96 -31.88
C ASP A 613 -14.73 -2.33 -30.41
N HIS A 614 -15.80 -2.73 -29.72
CA HIS A 614 -15.80 -3.07 -28.28
C HIS A 614 -16.04 -4.57 -28.13
N VAL A 615 -15.00 -5.35 -28.36
CA VAL A 615 -15.09 -6.81 -28.45
C VAL A 615 -14.16 -7.46 -27.44
N ASP A 616 -14.71 -8.39 -26.66
CA ASP A 616 -13.93 -9.31 -25.81
C ASP A 616 -13.67 -10.60 -26.60
N ILE A 617 -12.39 -10.89 -26.88
CA ILE A 617 -11.92 -12.05 -27.62
C ILE A 617 -11.47 -13.09 -26.61
N VAL A 618 -12.18 -14.21 -26.52
CA VAL A 618 -11.91 -15.27 -25.54
C VAL A 618 -11.23 -16.45 -26.23
N GLY A 619 -10.08 -16.87 -25.67
CA GLY A 619 -9.32 -18.02 -26.13
C GLY A 619 -9.66 -19.32 -25.41
N THR A 620 -9.03 -20.40 -25.86
CA THR A 620 -9.10 -21.73 -25.25
C THR A 620 -7.79 -22.16 -24.60
N ASP A 621 -6.68 -21.48 -24.92
CA ASP A 621 -5.39 -21.68 -24.23
C ASP A 621 -5.56 -21.41 -22.72
N ARG A 622 -4.83 -22.16 -21.91
CA ARG A 622 -4.87 -22.00 -20.46
C ARG A 622 -3.54 -21.52 -19.95
N TYR A 623 -3.59 -20.56 -19.03
CA TYR A 623 -2.43 -20.03 -18.35
C TYR A 623 -2.56 -20.23 -16.85
N TYR A 624 -1.41 -20.26 -16.17
CA TYR A 624 -1.31 -20.18 -14.72
C TYR A 624 -0.50 -18.94 -14.35
N GLN A 625 -0.96 -18.21 -13.34
CA GLN A 625 -0.16 -17.16 -12.72
C GLN A 625 0.78 -17.79 -11.71
N ILE A 626 2.04 -17.36 -11.71
CA ILE A 626 3.10 -17.88 -10.83
C ILE A 626 3.85 -16.73 -10.12
N SER A 627 4.33 -17.00 -8.91
CA SER A 627 5.25 -16.11 -8.19
C SER A 627 6.66 -16.31 -8.77
N LEU A 628 6.98 -15.59 -9.85
CA LEU A 628 8.27 -15.70 -10.53
C LEU A 628 9.38 -14.96 -9.80
N GLY A 629 9.13 -13.70 -9.44
CA GLY A 629 10.06 -12.78 -8.84
C GLY A 629 9.35 -11.79 -7.91
N HIS A 630 9.82 -10.55 -7.87
CA HIS A 630 9.05 -9.47 -7.26
C HIS A 630 7.71 -9.30 -7.98
N ARG A 631 7.74 -9.38 -9.31
CA ARG A 631 6.57 -9.40 -10.17
C ARG A 631 6.14 -10.83 -10.45
N PHE A 632 4.84 -11.04 -10.56
CA PHE A 632 4.32 -12.32 -11.03
C PHE A 632 4.52 -12.49 -12.56
N ALA A 633 4.28 -13.68 -13.07
CA ALA A 633 4.27 -13.95 -14.50
C ALA A 633 3.22 -15.01 -14.83
N PHE A 634 2.96 -15.19 -16.13
CA PHE A 634 2.08 -16.23 -16.65
C PHE A 634 2.88 -17.30 -17.39
N VAL A 635 2.47 -18.56 -17.24
CA VAL A 635 3.00 -19.70 -17.99
C VAL A 635 1.85 -20.45 -18.64
N ARG A 636 2.07 -21.02 -19.83
CA ARG A 636 1.06 -21.87 -20.46
C ARG A 636 0.90 -23.16 -19.67
N ALA A 637 -0.31 -23.57 -19.40
CA ALA A 637 -0.62 -24.84 -18.74
C ALA A 637 -0.11 -26.04 -19.54
N ALA A 638 0.02 -25.90 -20.86
CA ALA A 638 0.56 -26.91 -21.76
C ALA A 638 2.05 -27.22 -21.51
N ASP A 639 2.82 -26.27 -20.93
CA ASP A 639 4.27 -26.36 -20.79
C ASP A 639 4.72 -26.81 -19.38
N VAL A 640 3.79 -26.90 -18.43
CA VAL A 640 4.11 -27.19 -17.02
C VAL A 640 3.23 -28.29 -16.44
N ASP A 641 3.75 -28.95 -15.42
CA ASP A 641 3.00 -29.84 -14.53
C ASP A 641 2.74 -29.15 -13.18
N VAL A 642 1.51 -29.27 -12.67
CA VAL A 642 1.12 -28.73 -11.36
C VAL A 642 1.31 -29.79 -10.29
N VAL A 643 2.15 -29.49 -9.30
CA VAL A 643 2.50 -30.40 -8.20
C VAL A 643 1.96 -29.84 -6.87
N ARG A 644 1.42 -30.72 -6.02
CA ARG A 644 1.08 -30.35 -4.63
C ARG A 644 2.33 -30.34 -3.78
N GLY A 645 2.59 -29.23 -3.11
CA GLY A 645 3.65 -29.09 -2.12
C GLY A 645 3.40 -29.98 -0.89
N ARG A 646 4.50 -30.52 -0.35
CA ARG A 646 4.52 -31.34 0.88
C ARG A 646 4.55 -30.47 2.12
#